data_b47becc01947b437ef8629a22b7ad8a5
#
_entry.id   b47becc01947b437ef8629a22b7ad8a5
#
_cell.length_a   1.000
_cell.length_b   1.000
_cell.length_c   1.000
_cell.angle_alpha   90.00
_cell.angle_beta   90.00
_cell.angle_gamma   90.00
#
_symmetry.space_group_name_H-M   'P 1'
#
loop_
_entity.id
_entity.type
_entity.pdbx_description
1 polymer ?
#
loop_
_entity_poly.entity_id
_entity_poly.type
_entity_poly.pdbx_seq_one_letter_code
_entity_poly.pdbx_strand_id
1 'polypeptide(L)'
;MRKSIIALLSLLAPVFMGAQEQPPLFPFLPTHNAPDNITNVATWPGVHTEAAGSQGFIAAKGDQFVDGTGQERRFFGTNICFTGCFPTHEQADAVSAELARYGFNILRLHYVHHKFPPGKVYPKEDSFIEPEQLERFDYFFAKCKEHGIYIYFQLNIARKFGAQNGFENADKLPFFNQGIDNIEPRMIRLQKIYISELLNHVNPYTGLKYKEDPAISMLELANENSIISAWFRPRNHFSSLPEPYRSDLMGTWNDWLTKKYGSTKELKKAWMAGMQGDGTELMPDGIIGSEALKDWGLQTDNGAEGSWSVEDAQPSDKLKGKQFLRVVVKKQGAIVTQPQFYRTGLKFEAMQPLCLKFKARADRVCDAKVRFSQHHAPWQTVGLQADITLGKKWKEYTFNFVAGMEDPRMRLLFSHLTPSTIDIADVSLTTGIDYKWPREQSLEAGTVEWPTPTGWSLPPQRAYDFTEFLAYMEAHYFSTMYSHAKVTVKARQPVTGTQLTYGFDQPQARTDYIDCHSYWNHPVSVGSELNYSKWSVGETPLCNGTDYPGTNLAGIAGERILGKPYTVSEYGHPSLNYYSGEGYLMAAAFGSFQNWSGIMQFAWSENDNFFRNNMNPRHEMCSSTHQMVHMPACYSMFVRGDVTPGSLDTVLVRKSTLEGDIRAVAMSQGTAAIHRKKSNLMGCLPLAIRAGETLAENPSLFKEAGRKVIVDEEDVPHHLKYAYYSKEMVSSTGEITWNWKVKDKGFFKVDTDNTKVFSGFVDGRSFPYKGLTLTPGATQRDWLTLSLTLSNPGKEKAGASLKTGHWLLAATGMCHNEDAVVVNTGGKFISSCEQNGGNPGKGPVVCEGIDADITLPGLAGRVSCYALDPDGARMQEVPVEADSEGNALLRISHDYKTVWYELIVK
;
A
#
# COMPACT_ATOMS: atom_id res chain seq x y z
N MET A 1 -45.23 -59.00 39.08
CA MET A 1 -43.83 -59.33 38.71
C MET A 1 -43.13 -58.01 38.41
N ARG A 2 -42.39 -57.52 39.39
CA ARG A 2 -41.59 -56.29 39.27
C ARG A 2 -40.22 -56.67 38.72
N LYS A 3 -39.78 -55.99 37.65
CA LYS A 3 -38.37 -56.04 37.19
C LYS A 3 -37.73 -54.70 37.50
N SER A 4 -36.72 -54.71 38.38
CA SER A 4 -35.89 -53.62 38.74
C SER A 4 -34.88 -53.35 37.62
N ILE A 5 -34.78 -52.08 37.19
CA ILE A 5 -33.71 -51.57 36.30
C ILE A 5 -32.75 -50.79 37.22
N ILE A 6 -31.54 -51.30 37.32
CA ILE A 6 -30.40 -50.61 37.97
C ILE A 6 -29.85 -49.61 36.97
N ALA A 7 -29.99 -48.33 37.27
CA ALA A 7 -29.34 -47.26 36.47
C ALA A 7 -27.90 -47.06 37.04
N LEU A 8 -26.91 -47.28 36.19
CA LEU A 8 -25.49 -46.91 36.47
C LEU A 8 -25.35 -45.41 36.19
N LEU A 9 -25.23 -44.60 37.26
CA LEU A 9 -24.79 -43.24 37.16
C LEU A 9 -23.27 -43.24 37.01
N SER A 10 -22.78 -42.97 35.78
CA SER A 10 -21.40 -42.59 35.53
C SER A 10 -21.22 -41.12 35.88
N LEU A 11 -20.48 -40.82 36.94
CA LEU A 11 -20.01 -39.50 37.28
C LEU A 11 -18.97 -39.05 36.23
N LEU A 12 -19.41 -38.22 35.31
CA LEU A 12 -18.53 -37.36 34.53
C LEU A 12 -18.12 -36.18 35.43
N ALA A 13 -16.92 -36.24 35.97
CA ALA A 13 -16.26 -35.07 36.52
C ALA A 13 -16.01 -34.06 35.39
N PRO A 14 -16.40 -32.80 35.53
CA PRO A 14 -15.94 -31.80 34.56
C PRO A 14 -14.43 -31.67 34.73
N VAL A 15 -13.68 -32.01 33.68
CA VAL A 15 -12.30 -31.57 33.55
C VAL A 15 -12.38 -30.06 33.40
N PHE A 16 -12.11 -29.33 34.48
CA PHE A 16 -11.76 -27.95 34.41
C PHE A 16 -10.45 -27.90 33.61
N MET A 17 -10.56 -27.56 32.31
CA MET A 17 -9.44 -26.94 31.61
C MET A 17 -9.19 -25.63 32.35
N GLY A 18 -8.16 -25.60 33.17
CA GLY A 18 -7.68 -24.35 33.76
C GLY A 18 -7.48 -23.36 32.64
N ALA A 19 -8.00 -22.17 32.79
CA ALA A 19 -7.64 -21.06 31.88
C ALA A 19 -6.11 -20.97 31.93
N GLN A 20 -5.44 -21.24 30.80
CA GLN A 20 -4.00 -21.03 30.72
C GLN A 20 -3.76 -19.55 31.02
N GLU A 21 -2.99 -19.26 32.07
CA GLU A 21 -2.57 -17.89 32.36
C GLU A 21 -1.88 -17.32 31.09
N GLN A 22 -2.32 -16.15 30.70
CA GLN A 22 -1.72 -15.48 29.54
C GLN A 22 -0.33 -14.98 29.94
N PRO A 23 0.69 -15.09 29.04
CA PRO A 23 2.04 -14.62 29.33
C PRO A 23 2.05 -13.15 29.78
N PRO A 24 2.81 -12.81 30.82
CA PRO A 24 2.93 -11.44 31.28
C PRO A 24 3.74 -10.59 30.30
N LEU A 25 3.47 -9.27 30.32
CA LEU A 25 4.30 -8.30 29.61
C LEU A 25 5.50 -7.94 30.50
N PHE A 26 6.64 -7.68 29.88
CA PHE A 26 7.86 -7.21 30.55
C PHE A 26 8.54 -6.11 29.73
N PRO A 27 9.28 -5.18 30.38
CA PRO A 27 10.03 -4.15 29.67
C PRO A 27 11.13 -4.76 28.80
N PHE A 28 11.13 -4.44 27.50
CA PHE A 28 12.21 -4.80 26.60
C PHE A 28 12.28 -3.82 25.43
N LEU A 29 13.36 -3.08 25.35
CA LEU A 29 13.69 -2.21 24.21
C LEU A 29 15.18 -2.39 23.94
N PRO A 30 15.59 -2.83 22.73
CA PRO A 30 16.99 -2.88 22.35
C PRO A 30 17.70 -1.56 22.64
N THR A 31 18.88 -1.62 23.26
CA THR A 31 19.65 -0.40 23.57
C THR A 31 20.30 0.18 22.31
N HIS A 32 20.50 1.48 22.31
CA HIS A 32 21.07 2.21 21.18
C HIS A 32 22.61 2.11 21.08
N ASN A 33 23.28 1.58 22.11
CA ASN A 33 24.71 1.30 22.07
C ASN A 33 24.91 -0.16 21.72
N ALA A 34 25.18 -0.43 20.45
CA ALA A 34 25.32 -1.80 19.95
C ALA A 34 26.71 -2.37 20.26
N PRO A 35 26.85 -3.25 21.28
CA PRO A 35 28.09 -4.01 21.45
C PRO A 35 28.27 -5.00 20.29
N ASP A 36 29.50 -5.45 20.09
CA ASP A 36 29.86 -6.46 19.09
C ASP A 36 29.34 -7.84 19.53
N ASN A 37 28.12 -8.18 19.15
CA ASN A 37 27.50 -9.48 19.43
C ASN A 37 26.57 -9.91 18.30
N ILE A 38 25.89 -11.04 18.46
CA ILE A 38 25.06 -11.65 17.42
C ILE A 38 23.88 -10.77 16.98
N THR A 39 23.41 -9.81 17.78
CA THR A 39 22.32 -8.88 17.41
C THR A 39 22.80 -7.73 16.54
N ASN A 40 24.13 -7.56 16.38
CA ASN A 40 24.72 -6.50 15.56
C ASN A 40 25.12 -7.06 14.18
N VAL A 41 24.25 -6.89 13.19
CA VAL A 41 24.46 -7.37 11.81
C VAL A 41 25.70 -6.76 11.17
N ALA A 42 26.11 -5.53 11.55
CA ALA A 42 27.32 -4.91 11.02
C ALA A 42 28.60 -5.69 11.35
N THR A 43 28.58 -6.52 12.41
CA THR A 43 29.72 -7.39 12.78
C THR A 43 29.68 -8.76 12.08
N TRP A 44 28.62 -9.06 11.34
CA TRP A 44 28.52 -10.33 10.62
C TRP A 44 29.48 -10.36 9.44
N PRO A 45 30.11 -11.50 9.11
CA PRO A 45 31.04 -11.59 8.00
C PRO A 45 30.46 -11.13 6.66
N GLY A 46 31.14 -10.21 5.99
CA GLY A 46 30.73 -9.68 4.68
C GLY A 46 29.69 -8.55 4.73
N VAL A 47 29.33 -8.06 5.90
CA VAL A 47 28.36 -6.96 6.07
C VAL A 47 29.10 -5.66 6.38
N HIS A 48 28.74 -4.57 5.74
CA HIS A 48 29.30 -3.21 5.96
C HIS A 48 30.83 -3.16 6.12
N THR A 49 31.53 -4.01 5.37
CA THR A 49 33.00 -4.10 5.44
C THR A 49 33.71 -2.92 4.80
N GLU A 50 33.01 -2.14 3.98
CA GLU A 50 33.53 -1.04 3.19
C GLU A 50 32.56 0.16 3.18
N ALA A 51 33.11 1.34 3.03
CA ALA A 51 32.31 2.57 2.89
C ALA A 51 31.40 2.50 1.66
N ALA A 52 30.19 3.09 1.79
CA ALA A 52 29.27 3.15 0.66
C ALA A 52 29.92 3.87 -0.54
N GLY A 53 29.75 3.29 -1.73
CA GLY A 53 30.33 3.81 -2.97
C GLY A 53 31.79 3.43 -3.20
N SER A 54 32.46 2.69 -2.30
CA SER A 54 33.84 2.20 -2.52
C SER A 54 34.01 1.37 -3.78
N GLN A 55 32.96 0.68 -4.21
CA GLN A 55 32.90 -0.11 -5.45
C GLN A 55 32.39 0.70 -6.67
N GLY A 56 32.38 2.04 -6.56
CA GLY A 56 31.95 2.94 -7.63
C GLY A 56 30.45 3.24 -7.64
N PHE A 57 30.00 3.86 -8.73
CA PHE A 57 28.60 4.29 -8.85
C PHE A 57 27.63 3.13 -9.06
N ILE A 58 26.45 3.26 -8.46
CA ILE A 58 25.32 2.39 -8.77
C ILE A 58 24.77 2.74 -10.15
N ALA A 59 24.46 1.72 -10.93
CA ALA A 59 23.84 1.85 -12.26
C ALA A 59 22.65 0.89 -12.40
N ALA A 60 21.64 1.30 -13.17
CA ALA A 60 20.55 0.43 -13.57
C ALA A 60 20.99 -0.49 -14.72
N LYS A 61 20.83 -1.80 -14.57
CA LYS A 61 21.14 -2.81 -15.58
C LYS A 61 20.08 -3.90 -15.62
N GLY A 62 19.26 -3.88 -16.65
CA GLY A 62 18.09 -4.77 -16.72
C GLY A 62 17.18 -4.57 -15.50
N ASP A 63 16.84 -5.65 -14.82
CA ASP A 63 15.94 -5.69 -13.68
C ASP A 63 16.57 -5.24 -12.34
N GLN A 64 17.89 -4.99 -12.31
CA GLN A 64 18.63 -4.81 -11.08
C GLN A 64 19.56 -3.59 -11.11
N PHE A 65 19.95 -3.15 -9.92
CA PHE A 65 21.08 -2.27 -9.75
C PHE A 65 22.39 -3.07 -9.70
N VAL A 66 23.43 -2.48 -10.26
CA VAL A 66 24.80 -3.00 -10.18
C VAL A 66 25.74 -1.90 -9.69
N ASP A 67 26.82 -2.26 -9.00
CA ASP A 67 27.89 -1.36 -8.64
C ASP A 67 28.91 -1.16 -9.78
N GLY A 68 29.96 -0.37 -9.54
CA GLY A 68 31.00 -0.09 -10.54
C GLY A 68 31.81 -1.33 -10.95
N THR A 69 31.75 -2.43 -10.22
CA THR A 69 32.34 -3.74 -10.59
C THR A 69 31.40 -4.58 -11.43
N GLY A 70 30.14 -4.19 -11.56
CA GLY A 70 29.08 -4.92 -12.24
C GLY A 70 28.38 -5.97 -11.37
N GLN A 71 28.67 -6.01 -10.07
CA GLN A 71 27.99 -6.90 -9.12
C GLN A 71 26.61 -6.35 -8.76
N GLU A 72 25.59 -7.23 -8.70
CA GLU A 72 24.25 -6.89 -8.26
C GLU A 72 24.24 -6.34 -6.82
N ARG A 73 23.46 -5.27 -6.62
CA ARG A 73 23.24 -4.64 -5.31
C ARG A 73 21.78 -4.54 -5.02
N ARG A 74 21.41 -5.03 -3.82
CA ARG A 74 20.06 -4.89 -3.24
C ARG A 74 20.11 -3.94 -2.05
N PHE A 75 19.09 -3.11 -1.94
CA PHE A 75 19.01 -2.07 -0.94
C PHE A 75 17.91 -2.36 0.07
N PHE A 76 18.31 -2.55 1.34
CA PHE A 76 17.42 -2.70 2.47
C PHE A 76 17.68 -1.59 3.47
N GLY A 77 16.66 -0.77 3.77
CA GLY A 77 16.86 0.39 4.61
C GLY A 77 15.58 1.00 5.15
N THR A 78 15.67 2.28 5.45
CA THR A 78 14.59 3.01 6.10
C THR A 78 14.55 4.47 5.65
N ASN A 79 13.54 5.20 6.09
CA ASN A 79 13.41 6.64 5.95
C ASN A 79 13.72 7.34 7.28
N ILE A 80 14.37 8.49 7.22
CA ILE A 80 14.42 9.48 8.29
C ILE A 80 13.80 10.76 7.75
N CYS A 81 12.92 11.40 8.56
CA CYS A 81 12.08 12.49 8.09
C CYS A 81 12.33 13.80 8.86
N PHE A 82 11.97 14.93 8.24
CA PHE A 82 11.90 16.27 8.83
C PHE A 82 13.20 16.67 9.55
N THR A 83 13.12 17.01 10.86
CA THR A 83 14.30 17.42 11.67
C THR A 83 15.30 16.29 11.84
N GLY A 84 14.89 15.04 11.73
CA GLY A 84 15.79 13.89 11.78
C GLY A 84 16.81 13.84 10.65
N CYS A 85 16.58 14.55 9.53
CA CYS A 85 17.56 14.67 8.45
C CYS A 85 18.77 15.56 8.82
N PHE A 86 18.71 16.26 9.97
CA PHE A 86 19.71 17.25 10.42
C PHE A 86 20.14 16.99 11.87
N PRO A 87 20.59 15.77 12.22
CA PRO A 87 20.98 15.45 13.57
C PRO A 87 22.21 16.28 14.01
N THR A 88 22.44 16.40 15.32
CA THR A 88 23.73 16.84 15.83
C THR A 88 24.82 15.84 15.45
N HIS A 89 26.11 16.23 15.53
CA HIS A 89 27.21 15.32 15.23
C HIS A 89 27.15 14.05 16.10
N GLU A 90 26.89 14.20 17.41
CA GLU A 90 26.75 13.09 18.34
C GLU A 90 25.58 12.16 17.95
N GLN A 91 24.44 12.74 17.59
CA GLN A 91 23.31 11.96 17.11
C GLN A 91 23.61 11.26 15.77
N ALA A 92 24.34 11.96 14.87
CA ALA A 92 24.70 11.38 13.56
C ALA A 92 25.62 10.16 13.71
N ASP A 93 26.63 10.25 14.61
CA ASP A 93 27.51 9.12 14.93
C ASP A 93 26.72 7.92 15.47
N ALA A 94 25.85 8.18 16.43
CA ALA A 94 25.07 7.13 17.09
C ALA A 94 24.02 6.51 16.15
N VAL A 95 23.23 7.31 15.42
CA VAL A 95 22.14 6.79 14.58
C VAL A 95 22.67 6.06 13.34
N SER A 96 23.79 6.50 12.74
CA SER A 96 24.38 5.78 11.61
C SER A 96 24.93 4.40 12.02
N ALA A 97 25.56 4.29 13.19
CA ALA A 97 25.98 3.01 13.78
C ALA A 97 24.76 2.12 14.09
N GLU A 98 23.72 2.70 14.67
CA GLU A 98 22.46 1.99 14.98
C GLU A 98 21.78 1.43 13.73
N LEU A 99 21.69 2.20 12.65
CA LEU A 99 21.15 1.75 11.37
C LEU A 99 21.96 0.57 10.80
N ALA A 100 23.29 0.68 10.83
CA ALA A 100 24.19 -0.38 10.39
C ALA A 100 24.01 -1.66 11.24
N ARG A 101 23.78 -1.55 12.57
CA ARG A 101 23.50 -2.65 13.47
C ARG A 101 22.36 -3.54 12.98
N TYR A 102 21.29 -2.94 12.44
CA TYR A 102 20.13 -3.67 11.91
C TYR A 102 20.30 -4.15 10.46
N GLY A 103 21.48 -3.95 9.86
CA GLY A 103 21.78 -4.38 8.50
C GLY A 103 21.24 -3.46 7.41
N PHE A 104 20.86 -2.23 7.77
CA PHE A 104 20.46 -1.24 6.75
C PHE A 104 21.68 -0.78 5.94
N ASN A 105 21.56 -0.84 4.63
CA ASN A 105 22.58 -0.41 3.69
C ASN A 105 22.13 0.76 2.81
N ILE A 106 20.95 1.32 3.07
CA ILE A 106 20.44 2.54 2.42
C ILE A 106 19.59 3.34 3.39
N LEU A 107 19.69 4.67 3.30
CA LEU A 107 18.87 5.63 4.03
C LEU A 107 18.25 6.63 3.06
N ARG A 108 16.91 6.72 3.04
CA ARG A 108 16.18 7.76 2.32
C ARG A 108 15.92 8.95 3.24
N LEU A 109 16.47 10.10 2.89
CA LEU A 109 16.29 11.35 3.62
C LEU A 109 15.03 12.05 3.11
N HIS A 110 13.99 12.06 3.95
CA HIS A 110 12.63 12.42 3.57
C HIS A 110 12.16 13.74 4.18
N TYR A 111 11.42 14.57 3.45
CA TYR A 111 10.97 15.89 3.86
C TYR A 111 12.10 16.88 4.20
N VAL A 112 13.24 16.78 3.55
CA VAL A 112 14.38 17.70 3.71
C VAL A 112 13.96 19.17 3.51
N HIS A 113 12.96 19.44 2.66
CA HIS A 113 12.46 20.78 2.36
C HIS A 113 11.43 21.35 3.33
N HIS A 114 10.82 20.53 4.18
CA HIS A 114 9.60 20.92 4.91
C HIS A 114 9.87 21.91 6.04
N LYS A 115 11.00 21.81 6.70
CA LYS A 115 11.36 22.69 7.81
C LYS A 115 12.87 22.86 7.89
N PHE A 116 13.38 23.66 7.02
CA PHE A 116 14.62 24.36 7.26
C PHE A 116 14.35 25.58 8.12
N PRO A 117 14.94 25.78 9.23
CA PRO A 117 14.45 25.38 10.52
C PRO A 117 13.06 25.96 10.80
N PRO A 118 12.34 25.62 11.90
CA PRO A 118 11.00 26.09 12.14
C PRO A 118 10.88 27.61 12.01
N GLY A 119 10.10 28.09 11.04
CA GLY A 119 9.82 29.51 10.84
C GLY A 119 10.68 30.27 9.83
N LYS A 120 11.72 29.65 9.26
CA LYS A 120 12.46 30.26 8.14
C LYS A 120 12.12 29.57 6.83
N VAL A 121 11.30 30.24 6.06
CA VAL A 121 11.05 29.91 4.66
C VAL A 121 12.21 30.51 3.87
N TYR A 122 12.86 29.73 3.05
CA TYR A 122 13.96 30.08 2.12
C TYR A 122 14.23 31.58 1.98
N PRO A 123 15.36 32.10 2.44
CA PRO A 123 15.53 33.53 2.58
C PRO A 123 15.68 34.28 1.27
N LYS A 124 16.02 33.61 0.16
CA LYS A 124 16.20 34.23 -1.15
C LYS A 124 15.83 33.33 -2.29
N GLU A 125 15.54 33.90 -3.46
CA GLU A 125 15.16 33.20 -4.68
C GLU A 125 16.26 32.28 -5.22
N ASP A 126 17.50 32.50 -4.86
CA ASP A 126 18.74 31.93 -5.40
C ASP A 126 19.52 31.05 -4.40
N SER A 127 19.10 30.94 -3.14
CA SER A 127 19.65 29.97 -2.17
C SER A 127 18.54 29.25 -1.41
N PHE A 128 18.64 27.93 -1.40
CA PHE A 128 17.58 27.06 -0.87
C PHE A 128 17.99 26.24 0.35
N ILE A 129 19.26 26.33 0.77
CA ILE A 129 19.79 25.50 1.85
C ILE A 129 20.42 26.39 2.90
N GLU A 130 19.95 26.27 4.14
CA GLU A 130 20.55 27.02 5.25
C GLU A 130 21.91 26.41 5.61
N PRO A 131 22.99 27.22 5.70
CA PRO A 131 24.36 26.73 5.89
C PRO A 131 24.53 25.81 7.12
N GLU A 132 23.91 26.14 8.26
CA GLU A 132 24.01 25.31 9.48
C GLU A 132 23.35 23.95 9.31
N GLN A 133 22.18 23.90 8.67
CA GLN A 133 21.50 22.64 8.41
C GLN A 133 22.24 21.83 7.34
N LEU A 134 22.81 22.49 6.35
CA LEU A 134 23.62 21.82 5.33
C LEU A 134 24.87 21.18 5.94
N GLU A 135 25.52 21.85 6.89
CA GLU A 135 26.69 21.31 7.59
C GLU A 135 26.33 20.04 8.37
N ARG A 136 25.22 20.04 9.13
CA ARG A 136 24.73 18.83 9.83
C ARG A 136 24.36 17.71 8.87
N PHE A 137 23.72 18.05 7.77
CA PHE A 137 23.38 17.12 6.71
C PHE A 137 24.63 16.49 6.07
N ASP A 138 25.64 17.31 5.77
CA ASP A 138 26.93 16.87 5.23
C ASP A 138 27.65 15.89 6.17
N TYR A 139 27.68 16.22 7.47
CA TYR A 139 28.27 15.34 8.48
C TYR A 139 27.52 14.01 8.58
N PHE A 140 26.19 14.05 8.68
CA PHE A 140 25.37 12.83 8.75
C PHE A 140 25.53 11.97 7.51
N PHE A 141 25.57 12.57 6.32
CA PHE A 141 25.88 11.87 5.07
C PHE A 141 27.22 11.14 5.15
N ALA A 142 28.27 11.82 5.62
CA ALA A 142 29.61 11.23 5.72
C ALA A 142 29.64 10.05 6.70
N LYS A 143 28.93 10.13 7.83
CA LYS A 143 28.82 9.05 8.80
C LYS A 143 28.05 7.84 8.26
N CYS A 144 26.94 8.04 7.58
CA CYS A 144 26.25 6.97 6.88
C CYS A 144 27.16 6.28 5.86
N LYS A 145 27.90 7.07 5.06
CA LYS A 145 28.86 6.55 4.09
C LYS A 145 29.94 5.69 4.75
N GLU A 146 30.52 6.12 5.85
CA GLU A 146 31.54 5.37 6.63
C GLU A 146 31.00 4.01 7.08
N HIS A 147 29.74 3.94 7.50
CA HIS A 147 29.06 2.72 7.93
C HIS A 147 28.51 1.86 6.78
N GLY A 148 28.88 2.13 5.53
CA GLY A 148 28.43 1.34 4.38
C GLY A 148 26.98 1.61 3.95
N ILE A 149 26.37 2.68 4.47
CA ILE A 149 24.98 3.05 4.18
C ILE A 149 24.94 4.04 3.02
N TYR A 150 24.34 3.63 1.91
CA TYR A 150 24.07 4.49 0.75
C TYR A 150 22.95 5.48 1.07
N ILE A 151 22.96 6.63 0.36
CA ILE A 151 21.93 7.66 0.52
C ILE A 151 21.06 7.75 -0.73
N TYR A 152 19.76 7.86 -0.49
CA TYR A 152 18.74 8.12 -1.48
C TYR A 152 18.22 9.55 -1.33
N PHE A 153 18.44 10.40 -2.35
CA PHE A 153 18.05 11.81 -2.32
C PHE A 153 16.72 12.06 -3.01
N GLN A 154 15.84 12.78 -2.31
CA GLN A 154 14.64 13.38 -2.88
C GLN A 154 14.93 14.80 -3.33
N LEU A 155 14.60 15.13 -4.58
CA LEU A 155 14.87 16.42 -5.19
C LEU A 155 13.67 17.38 -5.14
N ASN A 156 12.46 16.88 -4.92
CA ASN A 156 11.28 17.71 -4.68
C ASN A 156 10.26 16.99 -3.78
N ILE A 157 10.15 17.46 -2.55
CA ILE A 157 9.09 17.05 -1.64
C ILE A 157 8.63 18.20 -0.76
N ALA A 158 7.33 18.42 -0.69
CA ALA A 158 6.67 19.33 0.24
C ALA A 158 7.25 20.77 0.21
N ARG A 159 7.88 21.18 -0.88
CA ARG A 159 8.39 22.54 -1.05
C ARG A 159 7.23 23.50 -1.25
N LYS A 160 7.20 24.57 -0.45
CA LYS A 160 6.20 25.63 -0.58
C LYS A 160 6.81 26.83 -1.31
N PHE A 161 6.24 27.16 -2.45
CA PHE A 161 6.49 28.42 -3.12
C PHE A 161 5.47 29.44 -2.63
N GLY A 162 5.92 30.60 -2.20
CA GLY A 162 5.08 31.60 -1.55
C GLY A 162 5.26 33.00 -2.10
N ALA A 163 4.60 33.97 -1.46
CA ALA A 163 4.71 35.39 -1.83
C ALA A 163 6.16 35.90 -1.79
N GLN A 164 6.98 35.35 -0.91
CA GLN A 164 8.42 35.65 -0.84
C GLN A 164 9.22 35.23 -2.09
N ASN A 165 8.68 34.28 -2.86
CA ASN A 165 9.23 33.88 -4.15
C ASN A 165 8.55 34.63 -5.32
N GLY A 166 7.71 35.65 -5.01
CA GLY A 166 6.98 36.46 -5.98
C GLY A 166 5.76 35.77 -6.59
N PHE A 167 5.16 34.76 -5.94
CA PHE A 167 3.93 34.12 -6.39
C PHE A 167 2.70 34.82 -5.81
N GLU A 168 1.79 35.23 -6.70
CA GLU A 168 0.53 35.86 -6.33
C GLU A 168 -0.43 34.83 -5.74
N ASN A 169 -1.28 35.23 -4.79
CA ASN A 169 -2.27 34.37 -4.15
C ASN A 169 -1.71 33.01 -3.66
N ALA A 170 -0.44 32.98 -3.22
CA ALA A 170 0.27 31.77 -2.86
C ALA A 170 -0.35 31.03 -1.65
N ASP A 171 -1.04 31.76 -0.77
CA ASP A 171 -1.79 31.23 0.38
C ASP A 171 -3.01 30.39 -0.03
N LYS A 172 -3.49 30.56 -1.26
CA LYS A 172 -4.64 29.81 -1.84
C LYS A 172 -4.21 28.64 -2.73
N LEU A 173 -2.89 28.46 -2.93
CA LEU A 173 -2.39 27.34 -3.73
C LEU A 173 -2.60 26.01 -3.02
N PRO A 174 -2.63 24.89 -3.76
CA PRO A 174 -2.72 23.55 -3.20
C PRO A 174 -1.68 23.30 -2.10
N PHE A 175 -2.01 22.38 -1.17
CA PHE A 175 -1.09 21.96 -0.13
C PHE A 175 0.25 21.49 -0.74
N PHE A 176 1.36 22.03 -0.28
CA PHE A 176 2.70 21.83 -0.85
C PHE A 176 2.82 22.15 -2.35
N ASN A 177 1.96 22.99 -2.90
CA ASN A 177 1.89 23.32 -4.32
C ASN A 177 1.76 22.09 -5.24
N GLN A 178 1.27 20.95 -4.73
CA GLN A 178 1.18 19.70 -5.49
C GLN A 178 0.38 19.85 -6.78
N GLY A 179 0.94 19.35 -7.86
CA GLY A 179 0.37 19.40 -9.21
C GLY A 179 0.63 20.73 -9.91
N ILE A 180 0.48 21.90 -9.26
CA ILE A 180 0.77 23.20 -9.88
C ILE A 180 2.28 23.39 -10.07
N ASP A 181 3.10 22.84 -9.19
CA ASP A 181 4.56 22.87 -9.29
C ASP A 181 5.12 22.02 -10.44
N ASN A 182 4.28 21.20 -11.06
CA ASN A 182 4.63 20.40 -12.25
C ASN A 182 4.35 21.15 -13.56
N ILE A 183 3.61 22.26 -13.52
CA ILE A 183 3.16 22.98 -14.74
C ILE A 183 3.52 24.45 -14.73
N GLU A 184 3.66 25.09 -13.57
CA GLU A 184 4.00 26.50 -13.47
C GLU A 184 5.50 26.71 -13.82
N PRO A 185 5.84 27.46 -14.89
CA PRO A 185 7.21 27.50 -15.39
C PRO A 185 8.22 28.06 -14.42
N ARG A 186 7.83 29.02 -13.57
CA ARG A 186 8.71 29.60 -12.56
C ARG A 186 8.99 28.65 -11.41
N MET A 187 7.99 27.85 -10.98
CA MET A 187 8.19 26.81 -9.96
C MET A 187 9.15 25.74 -10.49
N ILE A 188 8.99 25.29 -11.73
CA ILE A 188 9.89 24.35 -12.39
C ILE A 188 11.32 24.93 -12.45
N ARG A 189 11.47 26.22 -12.80
CA ARG A 189 12.78 26.89 -12.80
C ARG A 189 13.44 26.89 -11.42
N LEU A 190 12.68 27.19 -10.37
CA LEU A 190 13.18 27.19 -8.99
C LEU A 190 13.57 25.80 -8.50
N GLN A 191 12.84 24.75 -8.91
CA GLN A 191 13.22 23.35 -8.64
C GLN A 191 14.55 23.01 -9.33
N LYS A 192 14.76 23.43 -10.59
CA LYS A 192 16.02 23.21 -11.32
C LYS A 192 17.21 23.91 -10.65
N ILE A 193 17.01 25.13 -10.14
CA ILE A 193 18.05 25.86 -9.39
C ILE A 193 18.43 25.07 -8.14
N TYR A 194 17.45 24.63 -7.36
CA TYR A 194 17.69 23.81 -6.17
C TYR A 194 18.44 22.50 -6.48
N ILE A 195 18.02 21.75 -7.50
CA ILE A 195 18.71 20.53 -7.93
C ILE A 195 20.18 20.83 -8.29
N SER A 196 20.42 21.93 -9.01
CA SER A 196 21.77 22.35 -9.38
C SER A 196 22.61 22.73 -8.17
N GLU A 197 22.04 23.46 -7.22
CA GLU A 197 22.70 23.90 -5.98
C GLU A 197 23.08 22.68 -5.13
N LEU A 198 22.12 21.81 -4.82
CA LEU A 198 22.35 20.61 -4.00
C LEU A 198 23.38 19.68 -4.64
N LEU A 199 23.19 19.30 -5.88
CA LEU A 199 24.04 18.29 -6.51
C LEU A 199 25.45 18.79 -6.87
N ASN A 200 25.66 20.11 -6.98
CA ASN A 200 26.99 20.69 -7.15
C ASN A 200 27.65 21.10 -5.82
N HIS A 201 26.94 21.02 -4.71
CA HIS A 201 27.54 21.28 -3.39
C HIS A 201 28.67 20.28 -3.12
N VAL A 202 29.78 20.77 -2.59
CA VAL A 202 30.91 19.97 -2.15
C VAL A 202 30.75 19.69 -0.67
N ASN A 203 30.49 18.45 -0.31
CA ASN A 203 30.45 18.02 1.08
C ASN A 203 31.88 18.14 1.68
N PRO A 204 32.08 18.96 2.73
CA PRO A 204 33.40 19.19 3.27
C PRO A 204 34.02 17.94 3.94
N TYR A 205 33.22 16.97 4.35
CA TYR A 205 33.68 15.76 5.04
C TYR A 205 34.10 14.66 4.06
N THR A 206 33.48 14.60 2.85
CA THR A 206 33.86 13.64 1.82
C THR A 206 34.76 14.22 0.75
N GLY A 207 34.84 15.55 0.64
CA GLY A 207 35.60 16.30 -0.38
C GLY A 207 35.02 16.19 -1.79
N LEU A 208 33.84 15.60 -1.95
CA LEU A 208 33.17 15.33 -3.25
C LEU A 208 31.91 16.20 -3.42
N LYS A 209 31.60 16.55 -4.66
CA LYS A 209 30.25 17.04 -4.98
C LYS A 209 29.26 15.91 -4.88
N TYR A 210 28.03 16.19 -4.44
CA TYR A 210 27.02 15.14 -4.31
C TYR A 210 26.79 14.39 -5.61
N LYS A 211 26.74 15.05 -6.78
CA LYS A 211 26.65 14.37 -8.08
C LYS A 211 27.82 13.46 -8.42
N GLU A 212 28.97 13.66 -7.76
CA GLU A 212 30.22 12.93 -7.98
C GLU A 212 30.49 11.91 -6.87
N ASP A 213 29.64 11.89 -5.80
CA ASP A 213 29.79 10.95 -4.70
C ASP A 213 29.04 9.64 -4.99
N PRO A 214 29.74 8.49 -5.11
CA PRO A 214 29.12 7.20 -5.41
C PRO A 214 28.33 6.62 -4.22
N ALA A 215 28.41 7.21 -3.03
CA ALA A 215 27.56 6.84 -1.89
C ALA A 215 26.11 7.28 -2.08
N ILE A 216 25.81 8.21 -3.00
CA ILE A 216 24.44 8.45 -3.43
C ILE A 216 24.05 7.40 -4.46
N SER A 217 23.16 6.49 -4.06
CA SER A 217 22.73 5.37 -4.90
C SER A 217 21.63 5.74 -5.88
N MET A 218 20.72 6.66 -5.48
CA MET A 218 19.48 6.96 -6.21
C MET A 218 19.04 8.41 -6.01
N LEU A 219 18.39 8.96 -7.05
CA LEU A 219 17.74 10.27 -7.03
C LEU A 219 16.25 10.11 -7.39
N GLU A 220 15.39 10.85 -6.71
CA GLU A 220 13.95 10.93 -6.94
C GLU A 220 13.55 12.37 -7.29
N LEU A 221 12.88 12.56 -8.44
CA LEU A 221 12.50 13.88 -8.92
C LEU A 221 11.36 14.50 -8.13
N ALA A 222 10.35 13.71 -7.75
CA ALA A 222 9.21 14.20 -6.98
C ALA A 222 8.57 13.08 -6.16
N ASN A 223 8.33 13.34 -4.87
CA ASN A 223 7.66 12.39 -4.00
C ASN A 223 6.14 12.54 -4.08
N GLU A 224 5.43 11.43 -4.40
CA GLU A 224 3.97 11.34 -4.39
C GLU A 224 3.27 12.54 -5.04
N ASN A 225 3.85 13.07 -6.10
CA ASN A 225 3.41 14.31 -6.72
C ASN A 225 3.44 14.23 -8.24
N SER A 226 2.26 14.36 -8.84
CA SER A 226 2.07 14.58 -10.27
C SER A 226 0.81 15.42 -10.51
N ILE A 227 0.70 15.98 -11.70
CA ILE A 227 -0.49 16.75 -12.09
C ILE A 227 -1.74 15.86 -12.10
N ILE A 228 -1.62 14.57 -12.54
CA ILE A 228 -2.75 13.65 -12.61
C ILE A 228 -3.23 13.25 -11.22
N SER A 229 -2.30 12.96 -10.30
CA SER A 229 -2.61 12.65 -8.91
C SER A 229 -3.33 13.82 -8.23
N ALA A 230 -2.83 15.05 -8.43
CA ALA A 230 -3.42 16.26 -7.86
C ALA A 230 -4.85 16.51 -8.39
N TRP A 231 -5.12 16.21 -9.66
CA TRP A 231 -6.44 16.35 -10.26
C TRP A 231 -7.50 15.47 -9.59
N PHE A 232 -7.15 14.22 -9.27
CA PHE A 232 -8.11 13.24 -8.71
C PHE A 232 -8.19 13.21 -7.18
N ARG A 233 -7.41 14.02 -6.47
CA ARG A 233 -7.52 14.08 -5.01
C ARG A 233 -8.89 14.58 -4.56
N PRO A 234 -9.46 14.06 -3.44
CA PRO A 234 -10.80 14.43 -2.95
C PRO A 234 -11.00 15.93 -2.73
N ARG A 235 -9.92 16.65 -2.45
CA ARG A 235 -9.87 18.12 -2.33
C ARG A 235 -9.44 18.74 -3.64
N ASN A 236 -10.17 18.50 -4.68
CA ASN A 236 -9.84 18.98 -6.02
C ASN A 236 -9.27 20.40 -6.04
N HIS A 237 -7.98 20.49 -6.11
CA HIS A 237 -7.26 21.74 -6.08
C HIS A 237 -7.43 22.56 -7.37
N PHE A 238 -7.67 21.89 -8.51
CA PHE A 238 -7.79 22.56 -9.79
C PHE A 238 -9.08 23.37 -9.95
N SER A 239 -10.19 22.95 -9.34
CA SER A 239 -11.44 23.73 -9.34
C SER A 239 -11.33 25.03 -8.53
N SER A 240 -10.37 25.09 -7.59
CA SER A 240 -10.15 26.22 -6.68
C SER A 240 -8.82 26.96 -6.93
N LEU A 241 -8.13 26.67 -8.06
CA LEU A 241 -6.90 27.40 -8.40
C LEU A 241 -7.20 28.90 -8.48
N PRO A 242 -6.41 29.73 -7.78
CA PRO A 242 -6.53 31.18 -7.87
C PRO A 242 -5.95 31.69 -9.18
N GLU A 243 -6.30 32.92 -9.55
CA GLU A 243 -5.64 33.64 -10.63
C GLU A 243 -4.22 34.05 -10.19
N PRO A 244 -3.22 34.07 -11.09
CA PRO A 244 -3.35 33.81 -12.54
C PRO A 244 -3.28 32.33 -12.96
N TYR A 245 -2.99 31.39 -12.06
CA TYR A 245 -2.71 29.96 -12.36
C TYR A 245 -3.85 29.27 -13.08
N ARG A 246 -5.11 29.64 -12.74
CA ARG A 246 -6.29 29.10 -13.41
C ARG A 246 -6.32 29.51 -14.90
N SER A 247 -6.13 30.79 -15.17
CA SER A 247 -6.13 31.31 -16.55
C SER A 247 -4.98 30.74 -17.37
N ASP A 248 -3.79 30.62 -16.79
CA ASP A 248 -2.61 30.07 -17.48
C ASP A 248 -2.82 28.59 -17.88
N LEU A 249 -3.33 27.78 -16.94
CA LEU A 249 -3.63 26.39 -17.23
C LEU A 249 -4.76 26.25 -18.23
N MET A 250 -5.79 27.11 -18.16
CA MET A 250 -6.90 27.14 -19.13
C MET A 250 -6.41 27.49 -20.53
N GLY A 251 -5.50 28.46 -20.64
CA GLY A 251 -4.83 28.81 -21.89
C GLY A 251 -4.08 27.60 -22.48
N THR A 252 -3.24 26.95 -21.65
CA THR A 252 -2.47 25.76 -22.05
C THR A 252 -3.38 24.61 -22.53
N TRP A 253 -4.50 24.39 -21.84
CA TRP A 253 -5.52 23.40 -22.24
C TRP A 253 -6.14 23.73 -23.60
N ASN A 254 -6.57 24.96 -23.80
CA ASN A 254 -7.17 25.38 -25.08
C ASN A 254 -6.17 25.36 -26.25
N ASP A 255 -4.91 25.71 -26.00
CA ASP A 255 -3.81 25.58 -26.97
C ASP A 255 -3.58 24.10 -27.36
N TRP A 256 -3.61 23.20 -26.40
CA TRP A 256 -3.47 21.76 -26.64
C TRP A 256 -4.64 21.22 -27.48
N LEU A 257 -5.88 21.61 -27.15
CA LEU A 257 -7.07 21.26 -27.95
C LEU A 257 -7.00 21.83 -29.34
N THR A 258 -6.53 23.06 -29.50
CA THR A 258 -6.38 23.71 -30.80
C THR A 258 -5.38 22.98 -31.68
N LYS A 259 -4.26 22.51 -31.10
CA LYS A 259 -3.28 21.65 -31.81
C LYS A 259 -3.89 20.30 -32.22
N LYS A 260 -4.77 19.74 -31.40
CA LYS A 260 -5.42 18.44 -31.67
C LYS A 260 -6.54 18.53 -32.70
N TYR A 261 -7.40 19.54 -32.63
CA TYR A 261 -8.65 19.62 -33.40
C TYR A 261 -8.70 20.74 -34.46
N GLY A 262 -7.88 21.76 -34.33
CA GLY A 262 -7.78 22.87 -35.25
C GLY A 262 -8.92 23.91 -35.17
N SER A 263 -10.14 23.50 -34.81
CA SER A 263 -11.28 24.40 -34.71
C SER A 263 -12.38 23.89 -33.76
N THR A 264 -13.20 24.81 -33.26
CA THR A 264 -14.39 24.47 -32.48
C THR A 264 -15.35 23.55 -33.24
N LYS A 265 -15.44 23.66 -34.55
CA LYS A 265 -16.30 22.79 -35.37
C LYS A 265 -15.85 21.33 -35.30
N GLU A 266 -14.55 21.06 -35.49
CA GLU A 266 -14.00 19.70 -35.44
C GLU A 266 -13.99 19.15 -34.02
N LEU A 267 -13.70 19.99 -33.01
CA LEU A 267 -13.83 19.62 -31.59
C LEU A 267 -15.27 19.15 -31.27
N LYS A 268 -16.29 19.95 -31.66
CA LYS A 268 -17.71 19.56 -31.47
C LYS A 268 -18.03 18.24 -32.14
N LYS A 269 -17.60 18.07 -33.40
CA LYS A 269 -17.80 16.83 -34.14
C LYS A 269 -17.21 15.61 -33.37
N ALA A 270 -16.00 15.73 -32.84
CA ALA A 270 -15.34 14.66 -32.11
C ALA A 270 -16.02 14.39 -30.76
N TRP A 271 -16.30 15.42 -29.96
CA TRP A 271 -16.87 15.26 -28.62
C TRP A 271 -18.34 14.85 -28.63
N MET A 272 -19.09 15.25 -29.66
CA MET A 272 -20.51 14.88 -29.80
C MET A 272 -20.70 13.50 -30.46
N ALA A 273 -19.64 12.93 -31.05
CA ALA A 273 -19.70 11.60 -31.62
C ALA A 273 -20.09 10.57 -30.56
N GLY A 274 -21.10 9.77 -30.86
CA GLY A 274 -21.60 8.73 -29.95
C GLY A 274 -22.48 9.23 -28.80
N MET A 275 -22.64 10.54 -28.58
CA MET A 275 -23.51 11.08 -27.54
C MET A 275 -24.99 10.81 -27.77
N GLN A 276 -25.45 10.96 -28.99
CA GLN A 276 -26.82 10.61 -29.40
C GLN A 276 -26.85 9.09 -29.66
N GLY A 277 -27.17 8.30 -28.67
CA GLY A 277 -27.48 6.91 -28.89
C GLY A 277 -28.69 6.71 -29.78
N ASP A 278 -29.02 5.51 -30.15
CA ASP A 278 -30.22 5.16 -30.92
C ASP A 278 -31.53 5.24 -30.10
N GLY A 279 -31.42 5.60 -28.81
CA GLY A 279 -32.56 5.67 -27.89
C GLY A 279 -33.08 4.29 -27.47
N THR A 280 -32.28 3.24 -27.68
CA THR A 280 -32.67 1.88 -27.29
C THR A 280 -32.95 1.80 -25.80
N GLU A 281 -34.14 1.30 -25.44
CA GLU A 281 -34.50 1.00 -24.04
C GLU A 281 -33.83 -0.30 -23.59
N LEU A 282 -32.94 -0.18 -22.61
CA LEU A 282 -32.19 -1.32 -22.02
C LEU A 282 -32.97 -2.02 -20.90
N MET A 283 -34.08 -1.43 -20.48
CA MET A 283 -35.00 -1.99 -19.48
C MET A 283 -36.44 -1.98 -20.05
N PRO A 284 -36.69 -2.69 -21.17
CA PRO A 284 -37.99 -2.65 -21.85
C PRO A 284 -39.16 -3.04 -20.94
N ASP A 285 -38.88 -3.84 -19.91
CA ASP A 285 -39.83 -4.27 -18.88
C ASP A 285 -39.73 -3.45 -17.60
N GLY A 286 -39.15 -2.28 -17.65
CA GLY A 286 -39.06 -1.31 -16.52
C GLY A 286 -40.45 -0.85 -16.06
N ILE A 287 -41.48 -1.16 -16.85
CA ILE A 287 -42.87 -1.16 -16.51
C ILE A 287 -43.26 -2.62 -16.24
N ILE A 288 -43.53 -2.91 -15.03
CA ILE A 288 -43.76 -4.16 -14.34
C ILE A 288 -44.58 -5.19 -15.13
N GLY A 289 -43.89 -6.18 -15.72
CA GLY A 289 -44.45 -7.42 -16.25
C GLY A 289 -43.92 -8.63 -15.48
N SER A 290 -44.57 -9.78 -15.57
CA SER A 290 -44.25 -10.97 -14.81
C SER A 290 -42.81 -11.50 -15.03
N GLU A 291 -42.23 -11.28 -16.20
CA GLU A 291 -40.85 -11.69 -16.50
C GLU A 291 -39.83 -10.68 -15.92
N ALA A 292 -40.13 -9.38 -15.92
CA ALA A 292 -39.25 -8.31 -15.38
C ALA A 292 -39.06 -8.42 -13.87
N LEU A 293 -40.00 -8.98 -13.14
CA LEU A 293 -39.94 -9.12 -11.68
C LEU A 293 -38.86 -10.10 -11.21
N LYS A 294 -38.41 -11.01 -12.06
CA LYS A 294 -37.36 -11.98 -11.74
C LYS A 294 -36.00 -11.28 -11.50
N ASP A 295 -35.79 -10.13 -12.11
CA ASP A 295 -34.54 -9.38 -12.01
C ASP A 295 -34.49 -8.41 -10.83
N TRP A 296 -35.64 -8.13 -10.20
CA TRP A 296 -35.72 -7.28 -9.02
C TRP A 296 -35.54 -8.08 -7.72
N GLY A 297 -34.84 -7.51 -6.75
CA GLY A 297 -34.61 -8.16 -5.47
C GLY A 297 -34.33 -7.18 -4.33
N LEU A 298 -34.55 -7.65 -3.10
CA LEU A 298 -34.21 -6.96 -1.87
C LEU A 298 -33.24 -7.82 -1.06
N GLN A 299 -32.04 -7.29 -0.80
CA GLN A 299 -31.03 -7.90 0.05
C GLN A 299 -31.08 -7.29 1.45
N THR A 300 -31.21 -8.13 2.47
CA THR A 300 -31.39 -7.73 3.88
C THR A 300 -30.34 -8.35 4.78
N ASP A 301 -29.06 -8.12 4.47
CA ASP A 301 -27.94 -8.61 5.28
C ASP A 301 -27.66 -7.73 6.50
N ASN A 302 -26.79 -8.21 7.39
CA ASN A 302 -26.28 -7.48 8.55
C ASN A 302 -27.38 -6.95 9.49
N GLY A 303 -28.44 -7.73 9.65
CA GLY A 303 -29.55 -7.41 10.53
C GLY A 303 -30.52 -6.35 9.99
N ALA A 304 -30.47 -6.05 8.69
CA ALA A 304 -31.50 -5.27 8.03
C ALA A 304 -32.80 -6.05 7.91
N GLU A 305 -33.95 -5.35 7.95
CA GLU A 305 -35.27 -5.96 7.80
C GLU A 305 -36.13 -5.15 6.82
N GLY A 306 -36.77 -5.82 5.90
CA GLY A 306 -37.64 -5.20 4.92
C GLY A 306 -38.35 -6.21 4.02
N SER A 307 -39.26 -5.71 3.19
CA SER A 307 -39.95 -6.47 2.15
C SER A 307 -40.21 -5.59 0.94
N TRP A 308 -40.53 -6.19 -0.17
CA TRP A 308 -40.99 -5.46 -1.35
C TRP A 308 -42.19 -6.15 -1.99
N SER A 309 -43.00 -5.39 -2.69
CA SER A 309 -44.20 -5.85 -3.39
C SER A 309 -44.45 -5.03 -4.65
N VAL A 310 -45.36 -5.51 -5.48
CA VAL A 310 -45.91 -4.77 -6.62
C VAL A 310 -47.31 -4.29 -6.23
N GLU A 311 -47.57 -3.01 -6.46
CA GLU A 311 -48.84 -2.36 -6.12
C GLU A 311 -49.48 -1.75 -7.37
N ASP A 312 -50.80 -1.73 -7.42
CA ASP A 312 -51.56 -1.12 -8.50
C ASP A 312 -51.58 0.43 -8.36
N ALA A 313 -51.26 1.13 -9.45
CA ALA A 313 -51.29 2.58 -9.48
C ALA A 313 -52.74 3.09 -9.57
N GLN A 314 -53.01 4.18 -8.83
CA GLN A 314 -54.28 4.92 -8.97
C GLN A 314 -54.18 5.94 -10.11
N PRO A 315 -55.29 6.28 -10.76
CA PRO A 315 -55.30 7.34 -11.80
C PRO A 315 -54.70 8.69 -11.33
N SER A 316 -54.85 8.97 -10.06
CA SER A 316 -54.27 10.17 -9.40
C SER A 316 -52.77 10.18 -9.33
N ASP A 317 -52.11 9.03 -9.42
CA ASP A 317 -50.63 8.92 -9.36
C ASP A 317 -49.95 9.45 -10.63
N LYS A 318 -50.66 9.51 -11.74
CA LYS A 318 -50.17 10.01 -13.05
C LYS A 318 -48.90 9.29 -13.52
N LEU A 319 -48.85 7.99 -13.31
CA LEU A 319 -47.78 7.12 -13.76
C LEU A 319 -48.04 6.68 -15.21
N LYS A 320 -46.97 6.39 -15.97
CA LYS A 320 -47.06 5.78 -17.30
C LYS A 320 -47.52 4.33 -17.21
N GLY A 321 -46.95 3.59 -16.19
CA GLY A 321 -47.32 2.21 -15.88
C GLY A 321 -48.56 2.12 -15.00
N LYS A 322 -49.22 0.92 -15.01
CA LYS A 322 -50.39 0.65 -14.18
C LYS A 322 -50.01 0.17 -12.76
N GLN A 323 -48.74 -0.07 -12.53
CA GLN A 323 -48.20 -0.64 -11.27
C GLN A 323 -46.90 0.09 -10.88
N PHE A 324 -46.50 -0.08 -9.61
CA PHE A 324 -45.24 0.43 -9.08
C PHE A 324 -44.65 -0.58 -8.07
N LEU A 325 -43.36 -0.44 -7.80
CA LEU A 325 -42.63 -1.25 -6.81
C LEU A 325 -42.68 -0.55 -5.46
N ARG A 326 -43.10 -1.26 -4.43
CA ARG A 326 -43.11 -0.79 -3.04
C ARG A 326 -42.06 -1.51 -2.23
N VAL A 327 -41.16 -0.75 -1.61
CA VAL A 327 -40.11 -1.23 -0.71
C VAL A 327 -40.43 -0.75 0.69
N VAL A 328 -40.64 -1.66 1.61
CA VAL A 328 -40.87 -1.38 3.03
C VAL A 328 -39.59 -1.70 3.81
N VAL A 329 -38.93 -0.69 4.29
CA VAL A 329 -37.74 -0.81 5.15
C VAL A 329 -38.22 -0.71 6.60
N LYS A 330 -38.10 -1.81 7.36
CA LYS A 330 -38.45 -1.88 8.79
C LYS A 330 -37.26 -1.50 9.66
N LYS A 331 -36.06 -1.93 9.27
CA LYS A 331 -34.82 -1.72 10.00
C LYS A 331 -33.63 -1.62 9.07
N GLN A 332 -32.78 -0.62 9.29
CA GLN A 332 -31.48 -0.50 8.62
C GLN A 332 -30.50 -1.48 9.26
N GLY A 333 -29.61 -2.09 8.46
CA GLY A 333 -28.58 -2.99 8.95
C GLY A 333 -27.43 -2.28 9.67
N ALA A 334 -26.55 -3.07 10.30
CA ALA A 334 -25.32 -2.56 10.90
C ALA A 334 -24.40 -1.88 9.89
N ILE A 335 -24.49 -2.27 8.60
CA ILE A 335 -23.84 -1.58 7.47
C ILE A 335 -24.89 -0.67 6.82
N VAL A 336 -24.59 0.62 6.73
CA VAL A 336 -25.54 1.66 6.24
C VAL A 336 -26.04 1.44 4.81
N THR A 337 -25.34 0.65 4.01
CA THR A 337 -25.77 0.27 2.67
C THR A 337 -26.88 -0.77 2.65
N GLN A 338 -27.21 -1.39 3.78
CA GLN A 338 -28.26 -2.41 3.89
C GLN A 338 -29.53 -1.83 4.55
N PRO A 339 -30.72 -2.17 4.05
CA PRO A 339 -31.00 -3.07 2.92
C PRO A 339 -30.68 -2.47 1.55
N GLN A 340 -30.54 -3.33 0.53
CA GLN A 340 -30.29 -2.96 -0.86
C GLN A 340 -31.44 -3.44 -1.74
N PHE A 341 -32.12 -2.51 -2.42
CA PHE A 341 -33.10 -2.85 -3.45
C PHE A 341 -32.44 -2.72 -4.83
N TYR A 342 -32.51 -3.74 -5.65
CA TYR A 342 -31.74 -3.77 -6.88
C TYR A 342 -32.48 -4.44 -8.05
N ARG A 343 -32.02 -4.15 -9.28
CA ARG A 343 -32.37 -4.85 -10.52
C ARG A 343 -31.11 -5.35 -11.22
N THR A 344 -31.09 -6.60 -11.59
CA THR A 344 -30.02 -7.29 -12.32
C THR A 344 -30.29 -7.38 -13.82
N GLY A 345 -29.53 -8.17 -14.56
CA GLY A 345 -29.76 -8.45 -15.97
C GLY A 345 -29.35 -7.33 -16.91
N LEU A 346 -28.49 -6.40 -16.46
CA LEU A 346 -28.01 -5.28 -17.26
C LEU A 346 -26.60 -5.56 -17.77
N LYS A 347 -26.33 -5.14 -19.03
CA LYS A 347 -25.02 -5.18 -19.67
C LYS A 347 -24.75 -3.80 -20.28
N PHE A 348 -23.54 -3.28 -20.06
CA PHE A 348 -23.09 -2.00 -20.64
C PHE A 348 -21.77 -2.21 -21.39
N GLU A 349 -21.56 -1.37 -22.38
CA GLU A 349 -20.27 -1.20 -23.03
C GLU A 349 -19.52 -0.03 -22.37
N ALA A 350 -18.19 -0.11 -22.32
CA ALA A 350 -17.39 1.00 -21.82
C ALA A 350 -17.60 2.25 -22.69
N MET A 351 -17.67 3.43 -22.06
CA MET A 351 -17.92 4.72 -22.70
C MET A 351 -19.35 4.91 -23.25
N GLN A 352 -20.27 3.98 -22.98
CA GLN A 352 -21.66 4.09 -23.47
C GLN A 352 -22.40 5.20 -22.73
N PRO A 353 -22.94 6.23 -23.45
CA PRO A 353 -23.81 7.24 -22.87
C PRO A 353 -25.18 6.65 -22.55
N LEU A 354 -25.68 6.91 -21.35
CA LEU A 354 -26.91 6.34 -20.81
C LEU A 354 -27.76 7.39 -20.09
N CYS A 355 -29.07 7.26 -20.19
CA CYS A 355 -30.02 8.10 -19.46
C CYS A 355 -30.96 7.21 -18.62
N LEU A 356 -30.81 7.28 -17.28
CA LEU A 356 -31.72 6.67 -16.33
C LEU A 356 -32.83 7.65 -15.97
N LYS A 357 -34.12 7.21 -16.10
CA LYS A 357 -35.28 7.93 -15.60
C LYS A 357 -36.11 7.03 -14.71
N PHE A 358 -36.64 7.58 -13.63
CA PHE A 358 -37.64 6.90 -12.81
C PHE A 358 -38.44 7.91 -12.00
N LYS A 359 -39.62 7.51 -11.53
CA LYS A 359 -40.36 8.25 -10.50
C LYS A 359 -40.24 7.55 -9.16
N ALA A 360 -40.11 8.33 -8.09
CA ALA A 360 -40.13 7.79 -6.73
C ALA A 360 -40.82 8.73 -5.74
N ARG A 361 -41.36 8.13 -4.68
CA ARG A 361 -41.84 8.82 -3.48
C ARG A 361 -41.57 7.98 -2.22
N ALA A 362 -41.71 8.58 -1.04
CA ALA A 362 -41.66 7.87 0.23
C ALA A 362 -42.75 8.38 1.19
N ASP A 363 -43.11 7.62 2.20
CA ASP A 363 -44.10 8.02 3.22
C ASP A 363 -43.62 9.19 4.09
N ARG A 364 -42.31 9.47 4.07
CA ARG A 364 -41.63 10.59 4.76
C ARG A 364 -40.49 11.12 3.89
N VAL A 365 -39.96 12.29 4.28
CA VAL A 365 -38.71 12.76 3.67
C VAL A 365 -37.55 11.87 4.16
N CYS A 366 -36.82 11.28 3.22
CA CYS A 366 -35.64 10.43 3.51
C CYS A 366 -34.65 10.49 2.34
N ASP A 367 -33.38 10.24 2.65
CA ASP A 367 -32.32 10.17 1.66
C ASP A 367 -32.07 8.73 1.25
N ALA A 368 -31.63 8.56 0.01
CA ALA A 368 -31.21 7.27 -0.57
C ALA A 368 -30.07 7.50 -1.58
N LYS A 369 -29.36 6.45 -1.92
CA LYS A 369 -28.37 6.47 -3.01
C LYS A 369 -28.82 5.58 -4.14
N VAL A 370 -28.71 6.09 -5.37
CA VAL A 370 -28.91 5.33 -6.61
C VAL A 370 -27.57 5.17 -7.32
N ARG A 371 -27.25 3.93 -7.73
CA ARG A 371 -26.01 3.66 -8.47
C ARG A 371 -26.16 2.47 -9.43
N PHE A 372 -25.29 2.43 -10.43
CA PHE A 372 -25.00 1.19 -11.16
C PHE A 372 -23.71 0.57 -10.62
N SER A 373 -23.71 -0.74 -10.42
CA SER A 373 -22.53 -1.48 -9.98
C SER A 373 -22.49 -2.87 -10.61
N GLN A 374 -21.32 -3.49 -10.57
CA GLN A 374 -21.21 -4.94 -10.85
C GLN A 374 -22.15 -5.74 -9.94
N HIS A 375 -22.68 -6.86 -10.44
CA HIS A 375 -23.43 -7.84 -9.64
C HIS A 375 -22.55 -9.03 -9.23
N HIS A 376 -21.30 -8.78 -8.95
CA HIS A 376 -20.28 -9.70 -8.44
C HIS A 376 -19.12 -8.92 -7.81
N ALA A 377 -18.29 -9.61 -7.04
CA ALA A 377 -17.06 -9.01 -6.52
C ALA A 377 -16.18 -8.51 -7.68
N PRO A 378 -15.56 -7.31 -7.54
CA PRO A 378 -15.45 -6.48 -6.35
C PRO A 378 -16.55 -5.42 -6.16
N TRP A 379 -17.72 -5.55 -6.79
CA TRP A 379 -18.92 -4.70 -6.62
C TRP A 379 -18.70 -3.22 -7.01
N GLN A 380 -17.86 -2.99 -7.99
CA GLN A 380 -17.47 -1.63 -8.39
C GLN A 380 -18.63 -0.85 -8.99
N THR A 381 -18.62 0.46 -8.77
CA THR A 381 -19.55 1.40 -9.41
C THR A 381 -19.21 1.53 -10.89
N VAL A 382 -20.24 1.51 -11.72
CA VAL A 382 -20.13 1.52 -13.19
C VAL A 382 -20.80 2.76 -13.75
N GLY A 383 -20.31 3.94 -13.39
CA GLY A 383 -20.76 5.20 -13.95
C GLY A 383 -21.64 6.02 -13.01
N LEU A 384 -22.90 5.69 -12.82
CA LEU A 384 -23.79 6.47 -11.97
C LEU A 384 -23.62 6.13 -10.48
N GLN A 385 -23.42 7.16 -9.66
CA GLN A 385 -23.65 7.15 -8.22
C GLN A 385 -24.17 8.52 -7.81
N ALA A 386 -25.37 8.60 -7.29
CA ALA A 386 -26.01 9.83 -6.90
C ALA A 386 -26.79 9.70 -5.59
N ASP A 387 -26.77 10.79 -4.80
CA ASP A 387 -27.64 10.95 -3.65
C ASP A 387 -28.98 11.53 -4.12
N ILE A 388 -30.08 10.98 -3.58
CA ILE A 388 -31.45 11.45 -3.87
C ILE A 388 -32.20 11.66 -2.57
N THR A 389 -33.02 12.72 -2.51
CA THR A 389 -33.97 12.95 -1.43
C THR A 389 -35.37 12.63 -1.92
N LEU A 390 -36.02 11.68 -1.25
CA LEU A 390 -37.38 11.23 -1.51
C LEU A 390 -38.37 12.01 -0.63
N GLY A 391 -39.51 12.35 -1.18
CA GLY A 391 -40.60 13.04 -0.48
C GLY A 391 -41.93 12.32 -0.67
N LYS A 392 -43.03 12.85 -0.05
CA LYS A 392 -44.36 12.22 -0.07
C LYS A 392 -45.06 12.25 -1.43
N LYS A 393 -44.60 13.09 -2.35
CA LYS A 393 -45.19 13.21 -3.71
C LYS A 393 -44.30 12.52 -4.71
N TRP A 394 -44.88 11.92 -5.74
CA TRP A 394 -44.15 11.44 -6.89
C TRP A 394 -43.26 12.55 -7.48
N LYS A 395 -41.99 12.26 -7.60
CA LYS A 395 -40.96 13.11 -8.23
C LYS A 395 -40.23 12.31 -9.29
N GLU A 396 -40.05 12.90 -10.46
CA GLU A 396 -39.20 12.31 -11.52
C GLU A 396 -37.74 12.65 -11.27
N TYR A 397 -36.91 11.62 -11.40
CA TYR A 397 -35.45 11.68 -11.35
C TYR A 397 -34.90 11.32 -12.73
N THR A 398 -33.96 12.11 -13.22
CA THR A 398 -33.26 11.89 -14.48
C THR A 398 -31.77 12.01 -14.26
N PHE A 399 -31.01 10.98 -14.68
CA PHE A 399 -29.56 10.94 -14.57
C PHE A 399 -28.96 10.58 -15.92
N ASN A 400 -28.16 11.50 -16.46
CA ASN A 400 -27.33 11.28 -17.62
C ASN A 400 -25.93 10.87 -17.13
N PHE A 401 -25.44 9.75 -17.63
CA PHE A 401 -24.12 9.23 -17.22
C PHE A 401 -23.47 8.42 -18.35
N VAL A 402 -22.20 8.08 -18.15
CA VAL A 402 -21.45 7.22 -19.06
C VAL A 402 -21.03 5.98 -18.32
N ALA A 403 -21.16 4.82 -18.93
CA ALA A 403 -20.69 3.57 -18.34
C ALA A 403 -19.15 3.57 -18.24
N GLY A 404 -18.62 3.41 -17.01
CA GLY A 404 -17.19 3.50 -16.73
C GLY A 404 -16.40 2.25 -17.09
N MET A 405 -17.07 1.16 -17.38
CA MET A 405 -16.46 -0.11 -17.78
C MET A 405 -17.48 -0.96 -18.51
N GLU A 406 -16.98 -1.90 -19.30
CA GLU A 406 -17.77 -3.03 -19.78
C GLU A 406 -17.89 -4.09 -18.69
N ASP A 407 -19.11 -4.62 -18.49
CA ASP A 407 -19.35 -5.77 -17.64
C ASP A 407 -20.67 -6.47 -18.07
N PRO A 408 -20.69 -7.80 -18.21
CA PRO A 408 -21.89 -8.55 -18.64
C PRO A 408 -22.91 -8.73 -17.50
N ARG A 409 -22.59 -8.40 -16.26
CA ARG A 409 -23.45 -8.60 -15.09
C ARG A 409 -23.50 -7.37 -14.22
N MET A 410 -24.35 -6.44 -14.57
CA MET A 410 -24.54 -5.19 -13.84
C MET A 410 -25.90 -5.13 -13.15
N ARG A 411 -26.00 -4.27 -12.15
CA ARG A 411 -27.25 -3.97 -11.44
C ARG A 411 -27.47 -2.49 -11.22
N LEU A 412 -28.72 -2.06 -11.34
CA LEU A 412 -29.23 -0.82 -10.76
C LEU A 412 -29.46 -1.06 -9.26
N LEU A 413 -29.01 -0.18 -8.40
CA LEU A 413 -29.03 -0.34 -6.95
C LEU A 413 -29.55 0.92 -6.26
N PHE A 414 -30.52 0.73 -5.36
CA PHE A 414 -30.98 1.70 -4.37
C PHE A 414 -30.47 1.22 -2.99
N SER A 415 -29.73 2.08 -2.30
CA SER A 415 -29.08 1.75 -1.01
C SER A 415 -29.16 2.92 -0.03
N HIS A 416 -28.61 2.75 1.18
CA HIS A 416 -28.69 3.72 2.27
C HIS A 416 -30.15 4.01 2.67
N LEU A 417 -31.02 3.02 2.47
CA LEU A 417 -32.45 3.13 2.74
C LEU A 417 -32.68 3.11 4.26
N THR A 418 -33.36 4.13 4.75
CA THR A 418 -33.77 4.22 6.18
C THR A 418 -35.20 3.68 6.38
N PRO A 419 -35.62 3.36 7.63
CA PRO A 419 -36.97 2.89 7.91
C PRO A 419 -38.05 3.80 7.33
N SER A 420 -38.72 3.34 6.27
CA SER A 420 -39.73 4.07 5.48
C SER A 420 -40.40 3.13 4.46
N THR A 421 -41.50 3.58 3.89
CA THR A 421 -42.11 2.96 2.71
C THR A 421 -41.77 3.78 1.48
N ILE A 422 -41.09 3.17 0.50
CA ILE A 422 -40.60 3.81 -0.71
C ILE A 422 -41.30 3.19 -1.92
N ASP A 423 -41.89 4.01 -2.77
CA ASP A 423 -42.53 3.61 -4.02
C ASP A 423 -41.66 4.07 -5.19
N ILE A 424 -41.41 3.16 -6.16
CA ILE A 424 -40.59 3.39 -7.37
C ILE A 424 -41.39 2.98 -8.60
N ALA A 425 -41.45 3.83 -9.61
CA ALA A 425 -42.25 3.61 -10.81
C ALA A 425 -41.57 4.15 -12.07
N ASP A 426 -42.10 3.80 -13.24
CA ASP A 426 -41.73 4.33 -14.56
C ASP A 426 -40.21 4.30 -14.80
N VAL A 427 -39.52 3.19 -14.39
CA VAL A 427 -38.06 3.05 -14.53
C VAL A 427 -37.72 2.78 -15.98
N SER A 428 -36.82 3.59 -16.55
CA SER A 428 -36.38 3.52 -17.95
C SER A 428 -34.88 3.79 -18.01
N LEU A 429 -34.15 3.01 -18.79
CA LEU A 429 -32.73 3.17 -19.06
C LEU A 429 -32.50 3.14 -20.57
N THR A 430 -32.22 4.29 -21.14
CA THR A 430 -32.03 4.41 -22.61
C THR A 430 -30.57 4.70 -22.97
N THR A 431 -30.15 4.22 -24.14
CA THR A 431 -28.89 4.65 -24.77
C THR A 431 -28.99 6.07 -25.24
N GLY A 432 -27.89 6.82 -25.17
CA GLY A 432 -27.79 8.20 -25.63
C GLY A 432 -28.20 9.26 -24.62
N ILE A 433 -27.65 10.44 -24.80
CA ILE A 433 -27.84 11.62 -23.96
C ILE A 433 -28.07 12.85 -24.83
N ASP A 434 -29.12 13.64 -24.56
CA ASP A 434 -29.32 14.95 -25.17
C ASP A 434 -28.37 15.99 -24.54
N TYR A 435 -27.14 16.02 -25.02
CA TYR A 435 -26.13 16.98 -24.56
C TYR A 435 -26.16 18.21 -25.46
N LYS A 436 -26.26 19.41 -24.86
CA LYS A 436 -26.18 20.69 -25.56
C LYS A 436 -24.83 21.33 -25.31
N TRP A 437 -24.15 21.66 -26.42
CA TRP A 437 -22.89 22.40 -26.34
C TRP A 437 -23.11 23.79 -25.75
N PRO A 438 -22.33 24.22 -24.75
CA PRO A 438 -22.38 25.55 -24.19
C PRO A 438 -22.00 26.61 -25.27
N ARG A 439 -22.84 27.61 -25.51
CA ARG A 439 -22.65 28.57 -26.61
C ARG A 439 -21.40 29.42 -26.45
N GLU A 440 -20.99 29.67 -25.21
CA GLU A 440 -19.85 30.48 -24.79
C GLU A 440 -18.50 29.76 -24.97
N GLN A 441 -18.50 28.44 -25.18
CA GLN A 441 -17.28 27.67 -25.33
C GLN A 441 -16.81 27.54 -26.78
N SER A 442 -15.63 28.09 -27.06
CA SER A 442 -14.97 27.95 -28.38
C SER A 442 -13.44 27.92 -28.26
N LEU A 443 -12.79 27.20 -29.16
CA LEU A 443 -11.32 27.19 -29.25
C LEU A 443 -10.77 28.52 -29.70
N GLU A 444 -11.45 29.17 -30.63
CA GLU A 444 -11.03 30.45 -31.19
C GLU A 444 -11.04 31.56 -30.14
N ALA A 445 -11.87 31.44 -29.10
CA ALA A 445 -11.90 32.36 -27.97
C ALA A 445 -11.10 31.85 -26.74
N GLY A 446 -10.56 30.64 -26.80
CA GLY A 446 -9.82 30.03 -25.65
C GLY A 446 -10.70 29.75 -24.44
N THR A 447 -11.99 29.45 -24.64
CA THR A 447 -12.99 29.36 -23.56
C THR A 447 -13.53 27.96 -23.33
N VAL A 448 -12.91 26.92 -23.90
CA VAL A 448 -13.33 25.54 -23.67
C VAL A 448 -12.90 25.11 -22.26
N GLU A 449 -13.89 24.91 -21.41
CA GLU A 449 -13.66 24.49 -20.01
C GLU A 449 -13.17 23.04 -19.91
N TRP A 450 -12.31 22.75 -18.94
CA TRP A 450 -11.97 21.37 -18.59
C TRP A 450 -13.13 20.65 -17.89
N PRO A 451 -13.13 19.30 -17.80
CA PRO A 451 -14.17 18.56 -17.10
C PRO A 451 -14.22 18.89 -15.61
N THR A 452 -15.36 18.68 -14.96
CA THR A 452 -15.43 18.67 -13.50
C THR A 452 -14.90 17.35 -12.95
N PRO A 453 -14.14 17.33 -11.84
CA PRO A 453 -13.57 16.10 -11.31
C PRO A 453 -14.58 15.23 -10.55
N THR A 454 -15.69 15.81 -10.14
CA THR A 454 -16.76 15.09 -9.46
C THR A 454 -17.91 14.82 -10.42
N GLY A 455 -18.15 13.56 -10.70
CA GLY A 455 -19.17 13.13 -11.64
C GLY A 455 -18.61 12.87 -13.04
N TRP A 456 -19.37 12.16 -13.83
CA TRP A 456 -19.02 11.82 -15.21
C TRP A 456 -19.20 13.07 -16.09
N SER A 457 -18.07 13.60 -16.54
CA SER A 457 -18.11 14.73 -17.45
C SER A 457 -18.67 14.33 -18.80
N LEU A 458 -19.64 15.08 -19.26
CA LEU A 458 -20.20 14.96 -20.60
C LEU A 458 -19.60 16.04 -21.49
N PRO A 459 -19.22 15.74 -22.72
CA PRO A 459 -19.18 14.39 -23.33
C PRO A 459 -18.02 13.54 -22.78
N PRO A 460 -18.06 12.18 -22.87
CA PRO A 460 -17.00 11.32 -22.38
C PRO A 460 -15.64 11.58 -23.05
N GLN A 461 -15.62 11.94 -24.31
CA GLN A 461 -14.40 12.31 -25.03
C GLN A 461 -13.69 13.52 -24.40
N ARG A 462 -14.43 14.44 -23.76
CA ARG A 462 -13.85 15.57 -23.02
C ARG A 462 -13.03 15.09 -21.82
N ALA A 463 -13.53 14.10 -21.08
CA ALA A 463 -12.79 13.51 -19.95
C ALA A 463 -11.55 12.76 -20.42
N TYR A 464 -11.67 12.02 -21.53
CA TYR A 464 -10.54 11.34 -22.16
C TYR A 464 -9.47 12.34 -22.61
N ASP A 465 -9.84 13.37 -23.37
CA ASP A 465 -8.91 14.39 -23.88
C ASP A 465 -8.23 15.15 -22.75
N PHE A 466 -8.96 15.45 -21.68
CA PHE A 466 -8.36 16.12 -20.54
C PHE A 466 -7.36 15.22 -19.79
N THR A 467 -7.69 13.94 -19.66
CA THR A 467 -6.75 12.96 -19.07
C THR A 467 -5.50 12.78 -19.95
N GLU A 468 -5.66 12.77 -21.27
CA GLU A 468 -4.55 12.75 -22.23
C GLU A 468 -3.69 14.02 -22.13
N PHE A 469 -4.32 15.18 -21.99
CA PHE A 469 -3.63 16.45 -21.73
C PHE A 469 -2.82 16.40 -20.43
N LEU A 470 -3.39 15.87 -19.34
CA LEU A 470 -2.67 15.71 -18.07
C LEU A 470 -1.50 14.73 -18.20
N ALA A 471 -1.67 13.63 -18.95
CA ALA A 471 -0.57 12.69 -19.24
C ALA A 471 0.55 13.35 -20.07
N TYR A 472 0.20 14.19 -21.04
CA TYR A 472 1.17 14.99 -21.80
C TYR A 472 1.95 15.96 -20.90
N MET A 473 1.28 16.68 -20.01
CA MET A 473 1.91 17.61 -19.07
C MET A 473 2.83 16.90 -18.08
N GLU A 474 2.41 15.75 -17.57
CA GLU A 474 3.22 14.90 -16.70
C GLU A 474 4.50 14.42 -17.40
N ALA A 475 4.36 13.89 -18.61
CA ALA A 475 5.51 13.44 -19.40
C ALA A 475 6.47 14.60 -19.71
N HIS A 476 5.95 15.79 -19.98
CA HIS A 476 6.76 16.99 -20.21
C HIS A 476 7.55 17.41 -18.96
N TYR A 477 6.90 17.43 -17.79
CA TYR A 477 7.54 17.75 -16.51
C TYR A 477 8.67 16.76 -16.19
N PHE A 478 8.39 15.46 -16.13
CA PHE A 478 9.40 14.47 -15.76
C PHE A 478 10.55 14.39 -16.77
N SER A 479 10.28 14.49 -18.07
CA SER A 479 11.36 14.53 -19.07
C SER A 479 12.24 15.79 -18.94
N THR A 480 11.62 16.92 -18.61
CA THR A 480 12.33 18.19 -18.36
C THR A 480 13.22 18.12 -17.13
N MET A 481 12.72 17.58 -16.02
CA MET A 481 13.47 17.45 -14.77
C MET A 481 14.57 16.38 -14.88
N TYR A 482 14.27 15.23 -15.51
CA TYR A 482 15.24 14.19 -15.79
C TYR A 482 16.40 14.72 -16.67
N SER A 483 16.08 15.41 -17.75
CA SER A 483 17.11 16.04 -18.60
C SER A 483 17.93 17.06 -17.84
N HIS A 484 17.32 17.85 -16.94
CA HIS A 484 18.05 18.77 -16.11
C HIS A 484 19.04 18.05 -15.19
N ALA A 485 18.62 17.00 -14.49
CA ALA A 485 19.49 16.22 -13.61
C ALA A 485 20.62 15.51 -14.40
N LYS A 486 20.30 14.82 -15.49
CA LYS A 486 21.24 13.95 -16.22
C LYS A 486 22.12 14.72 -17.21
N VAL A 487 21.57 15.71 -17.94
CA VAL A 487 22.29 16.40 -19.02
C VAL A 487 22.90 17.70 -18.55
N THR A 488 22.11 18.54 -17.83
CA THR A 488 22.58 19.87 -17.38
C THR A 488 23.49 19.74 -16.16
N VAL A 489 23.04 19.07 -15.12
CA VAL A 489 23.81 18.88 -13.87
C VAL A 489 24.85 17.77 -14.03
N LYS A 490 24.60 16.80 -14.90
CA LYS A 490 25.43 15.62 -15.16
C LYS A 490 25.52 14.69 -13.95
N ALA A 491 24.39 14.45 -13.28
CA ALA A 491 24.30 13.49 -12.20
C ALA A 491 24.54 12.06 -12.76
N ARG A 492 25.42 11.31 -12.11
CA ARG A 492 25.78 9.94 -12.51
C ARG A 492 24.79 8.91 -11.96
N GLN A 493 24.15 9.22 -10.85
CA GLN A 493 23.21 8.35 -10.15
C GLN A 493 21.98 8.01 -10.99
N PRO A 494 21.38 6.83 -10.82
CA PRO A 494 20.06 6.51 -11.37
C PRO A 494 18.98 7.48 -10.84
N VAL A 495 18.04 7.84 -11.72
CA VAL A 495 16.97 8.80 -11.44
C VAL A 495 15.62 8.15 -11.68
N THR A 496 14.68 8.30 -10.73
CA THR A 496 13.24 8.00 -10.91
C THR A 496 12.40 9.28 -10.95
N GLY A 497 11.18 9.19 -11.45
CA GLY A 497 10.23 10.30 -11.51
C GLY A 497 9.47 10.49 -10.19
N THR A 498 8.35 9.82 -10.08
CA THR A 498 7.52 9.67 -8.87
C THR A 498 7.08 8.22 -8.72
N GLN A 499 6.37 7.88 -7.65
CA GLN A 499 5.87 6.53 -7.44
C GLN A 499 4.72 6.20 -8.40
N LEU A 500 4.66 4.97 -8.92
CA LEU A 500 3.71 4.56 -9.95
C LEU A 500 2.25 4.85 -9.60
N THR A 501 1.85 4.64 -8.37
CA THR A 501 0.47 4.93 -7.91
C THR A 501 0.06 6.40 -8.03
N TYR A 502 1.02 7.31 -8.26
CA TYR A 502 0.79 8.76 -8.37
C TYR A 502 0.93 9.29 -9.80
N GLY A 503 1.34 8.49 -10.77
CA GLY A 503 1.56 8.92 -12.15
C GLY A 503 1.15 7.86 -13.17
N PHE A 504 1.39 8.15 -14.45
CA PHE A 504 1.26 7.17 -15.53
C PHE A 504 2.55 6.35 -15.68
N ASP A 505 2.41 5.06 -15.95
CA ASP A 505 3.52 4.12 -16.06
C ASP A 505 4.48 4.50 -17.21
N GLN A 506 3.97 4.93 -18.36
CA GLN A 506 4.79 5.24 -19.53
C GLN A 506 5.73 6.45 -19.34
N PRO A 507 5.34 7.59 -18.75
CA PRO A 507 6.28 8.64 -18.39
C PRO A 507 7.34 8.16 -17.40
N GLN A 508 6.96 7.39 -16.37
CA GLN A 508 7.87 6.86 -15.36
C GLN A 508 8.86 5.84 -15.95
N ALA A 509 8.42 5.02 -16.91
CA ALA A 509 9.27 4.05 -17.60
C ALA A 509 10.42 4.68 -18.39
N ARG A 510 10.39 5.99 -18.65
CA ARG A 510 11.49 6.71 -19.32
C ARG A 510 12.63 7.09 -18.38
N THR A 511 12.47 6.89 -17.07
CA THR A 511 13.50 7.11 -16.05
C THR A 511 14.37 5.85 -15.88
N ASP A 512 15.42 5.92 -15.06
CA ASP A 512 16.40 4.83 -14.95
C ASP A 512 15.84 3.63 -14.17
N TYR A 513 15.01 3.85 -13.17
CA TYR A 513 14.38 2.81 -12.35
C TYR A 513 12.96 3.21 -11.94
N ILE A 514 12.20 2.28 -11.38
CA ILE A 514 10.81 2.43 -10.97
C ILE A 514 10.69 2.32 -9.47
N ASP A 515 9.86 3.18 -8.89
CA ASP A 515 9.59 3.22 -7.46
C ASP A 515 8.09 3.11 -7.15
N CYS A 516 7.77 2.58 -5.97
CA CYS A 516 6.40 2.44 -5.48
C CYS A 516 6.35 2.66 -3.96
N HIS A 517 5.17 3.00 -3.44
CA HIS A 517 4.86 3.06 -2.01
C HIS A 517 3.72 2.12 -1.66
N SER A 518 3.76 1.54 -0.47
CA SER A 518 2.65 0.73 0.04
C SER A 518 2.63 0.70 1.57
N TYR A 519 1.43 0.81 2.13
CA TYR A 519 1.22 0.72 3.58
C TYR A 519 0.17 -0.34 3.88
N TRP A 520 0.39 -1.13 4.93
CA TRP A 520 -0.66 -1.95 5.50
C TRP A 520 -1.30 -1.20 6.66
N ASN A 521 -2.55 -0.73 6.44
CA ASN A 521 -3.31 0.07 7.39
C ASN A 521 -2.68 1.43 7.74
N HIS A 522 -2.36 2.24 6.69
CA HIS A 522 -1.91 3.62 6.89
C HIS A 522 -2.78 4.35 7.95
N PRO A 523 -2.17 5.09 8.90
CA PRO A 523 -2.93 5.86 9.87
C PRO A 523 -3.92 6.81 9.19
N VAL A 524 -5.18 6.81 9.67
CA VAL A 524 -6.24 7.66 9.15
C VAL A 524 -6.46 8.80 10.13
N SER A 525 -6.39 10.05 9.65
CA SER A 525 -6.66 11.26 10.45
C SER A 525 -8.04 11.82 10.16
N VAL A 526 -8.69 12.38 11.18
CA VAL A 526 -9.95 13.13 11.02
C VAL A 526 -9.62 14.62 10.88
N GLY A 527 -10.01 15.23 9.75
CA GLY A 527 -9.77 16.65 9.46
C GLY A 527 -8.71 16.89 8.39
N SER A 528 -7.75 17.81 8.62
CA SER A 528 -6.70 18.10 7.66
C SER A 528 -5.70 16.95 7.54
N GLU A 529 -5.10 16.77 6.36
CA GLU A 529 -4.23 15.66 6.00
C GLU A 529 -3.03 15.42 6.95
N LEU A 530 -2.66 16.41 7.75
CA LEU A 530 -1.58 16.31 8.75
C LEU A 530 -2.04 16.65 10.17
N ASN A 531 -3.34 16.54 10.46
CA ASN A 531 -3.81 16.68 11.84
C ASN A 531 -3.61 15.37 12.60
N TYR A 532 -2.43 15.17 13.12
CA TYR A 532 -2.07 14.00 13.94
C TYR A 532 -2.63 14.04 15.38
N SER A 533 -3.47 15.02 15.70
CA SER A 533 -4.11 15.07 17.02
C SER A 533 -5.24 14.06 17.17
N LYS A 534 -5.88 13.65 16.06
CA LYS A 534 -6.95 12.65 16.06
C LYS A 534 -6.74 11.65 14.92
N TRP A 535 -6.24 10.47 15.25
CA TRP A 535 -5.89 9.43 14.28
C TRP A 535 -6.31 8.04 14.76
N SER A 536 -6.43 7.11 13.82
CA SER A 536 -6.68 5.69 14.07
C SER A 536 -5.88 4.84 13.09
N VAL A 537 -5.57 3.61 13.47
CA VAL A 537 -4.95 2.61 12.60
C VAL A 537 -5.83 1.36 12.51
N GLY A 538 -5.79 0.66 11.39
CA GLY A 538 -6.45 -0.63 11.25
C GLY A 538 -5.75 -1.69 12.09
N GLU A 539 -6.51 -2.46 12.88
CA GLU A 539 -6.02 -3.60 13.64
C GLU A 539 -6.33 -4.90 12.86
N THR A 540 -5.60 -5.13 11.79
CA THR A 540 -5.76 -6.35 10.98
C THR A 540 -4.41 -6.93 10.62
N PRO A 541 -4.23 -8.26 10.73
CA PRO A 541 -3.00 -8.90 10.30
C PRO A 541 -2.94 -9.02 8.76
N LEU A 542 -1.76 -8.80 8.20
CA LEU A 542 -1.51 -8.92 6.77
C LEU A 542 -1.63 -10.39 6.29
N CYS A 543 -1.33 -11.36 7.17
CA CYS A 543 -1.47 -12.78 6.85
C CYS A 543 -2.93 -13.24 6.65
N ASN A 544 -3.92 -12.45 7.08
CA ASN A 544 -5.33 -12.67 6.72
C ASN A 544 -5.71 -11.87 5.48
N GLY A 545 -5.15 -10.67 5.32
CA GLY A 545 -5.49 -9.74 4.24
C GLY A 545 -6.96 -9.31 4.25
N THR A 546 -7.41 -8.71 3.16
CA THR A 546 -8.83 -8.37 2.95
C THR A 546 -9.54 -9.50 2.19
N ASP A 547 -8.98 -9.93 1.08
CA ASP A 547 -9.51 -10.98 0.20
C ASP A 547 -8.63 -12.23 0.21
N TYR A 548 -7.32 -12.05 0.43
CA TYR A 548 -6.27 -13.05 0.54
C TYR A 548 -5.07 -12.43 1.30
N PRO A 549 -4.15 -13.24 1.88
CA PRO A 549 -2.99 -12.71 2.62
C PRO A 549 -2.04 -11.93 1.70
N GLY A 550 -1.31 -10.98 2.27
CA GLY A 550 -0.32 -10.20 1.51
C GLY A 550 -0.91 -9.31 0.42
N THR A 551 -2.17 -8.88 0.53
CA THR A 551 -2.91 -8.19 -0.53
C THR A 551 -2.18 -6.94 -1.07
N ASN A 552 -1.60 -6.10 -0.20
CA ASN A 552 -0.85 -4.91 -0.61
C ASN A 552 0.48 -5.26 -1.29
N LEU A 553 1.21 -6.26 -0.77
CA LEU A 553 2.48 -6.72 -1.36
C LEU A 553 2.25 -7.33 -2.75
N ALA A 554 1.23 -8.19 -2.89
CA ALA A 554 0.86 -8.77 -4.18
C ALA A 554 0.41 -7.69 -5.19
N GLY A 555 -0.28 -6.64 -4.72
CA GLY A 555 -0.68 -5.49 -5.54
C GLY A 555 0.52 -4.80 -6.19
N ILE A 556 1.45 -4.33 -5.37
CA ILE A 556 2.64 -3.61 -5.86
C ILE A 556 3.63 -4.48 -6.66
N ALA A 557 3.60 -5.81 -6.47
CA ALA A 557 4.41 -6.70 -7.33
C ALA A 557 3.96 -6.67 -8.80
N GLY A 558 2.66 -6.47 -9.04
CA GLY A 558 2.10 -6.32 -10.39
C GLY A 558 2.43 -4.99 -11.07
N GLU A 559 2.84 -3.98 -10.29
CA GLU A 559 3.21 -2.64 -10.79
C GLU A 559 4.66 -2.56 -11.27
N ARG A 560 5.47 -3.57 -11.02
CA ARG A 560 6.85 -3.62 -11.46
C ARG A 560 6.96 -3.62 -12.98
N ILE A 561 7.61 -2.60 -13.56
CA ILE A 561 7.92 -2.60 -14.99
C ILE A 561 9.11 -3.54 -15.25
N LEU A 562 8.87 -4.61 -16.02
CA LEU A 562 9.87 -5.63 -16.33
C LEU A 562 11.01 -5.04 -17.16
N GLY A 563 12.25 -5.38 -16.82
CA GLY A 563 13.46 -4.85 -17.47
C GLY A 563 14.01 -3.59 -16.82
N LYS A 564 13.44 -3.16 -15.66
CA LYS A 564 13.94 -2.05 -14.86
C LYS A 564 14.13 -2.46 -13.40
N PRO A 565 15.13 -1.88 -12.69
CA PRO A 565 15.19 -2.02 -11.24
C PRO A 565 13.90 -1.48 -10.61
N TYR A 566 13.45 -2.14 -9.56
CA TYR A 566 12.22 -1.79 -8.86
C TYR A 566 12.47 -1.64 -7.37
N THR A 567 12.05 -0.50 -6.82
CA THR A 567 12.16 -0.20 -5.39
C THR A 567 10.76 0.03 -4.79
N VAL A 568 10.67 -0.25 -3.49
CA VAL A 568 9.56 0.18 -2.64
C VAL A 568 10.18 1.10 -1.59
N SER A 569 10.24 2.40 -1.89
CA SER A 569 10.97 3.35 -1.06
C SER A 569 10.21 3.79 0.19
N GLU A 570 8.92 3.45 0.28
CA GLU A 570 8.12 3.53 1.52
C GLU A 570 7.26 2.28 1.67
N TYR A 571 7.57 1.47 2.67
CA TYR A 571 6.71 0.40 3.14
C TYR A 571 6.45 0.59 4.63
N GLY A 572 5.18 0.70 5.02
CA GLY A 572 4.81 0.97 6.41
C GLY A 572 3.75 0.00 6.95
N HIS A 573 3.93 -0.36 8.22
CA HIS A 573 2.96 -1.08 9.04
C HIS A 573 2.96 -0.44 10.43
N PRO A 574 1.92 0.35 10.79
CA PRO A 574 1.91 1.14 12.02
C PRO A 574 2.11 0.28 13.26
N SER A 575 2.98 0.73 14.16
CA SER A 575 3.39 -0.04 15.34
C SER A 575 2.30 -0.22 16.41
N LEU A 576 1.23 0.58 16.39
CA LEU A 576 0.04 0.37 17.24
C LEU A 576 -0.76 -0.88 16.83
N ASN A 577 -0.72 -1.28 15.56
CA ASN A 577 -1.29 -2.55 15.13
C ASN A 577 -0.50 -3.68 15.81
N TYR A 578 -1.15 -4.45 16.67
CA TYR A 578 -0.50 -5.52 17.47
C TYR A 578 0.12 -6.63 16.62
N TYR A 579 -0.23 -6.73 15.35
CA TYR A 579 0.31 -7.69 14.40
C TYR A 579 1.48 -7.13 13.57
N SER A 580 1.91 -5.89 13.80
CA SER A 580 2.86 -5.19 12.90
C SER A 580 4.28 -5.77 12.87
N GLY A 581 4.64 -6.69 13.78
CA GLY A 581 5.88 -7.47 13.68
C GLY A 581 6.00 -8.30 12.40
N GLU A 582 4.86 -8.65 11.76
CA GLU A 582 4.83 -9.41 10.49
C GLU A 582 5.31 -8.59 9.28
N GLY A 583 5.05 -7.26 9.27
CA GLY A 583 5.03 -6.46 8.06
C GLY A 583 6.36 -6.44 7.30
N TYR A 584 7.43 -6.12 7.97
CA TYR A 584 8.77 -6.03 7.33
C TYR A 584 9.37 -7.40 7.02
N LEU A 585 9.10 -8.42 7.84
CA LEU A 585 9.49 -9.80 7.54
C LEU A 585 8.84 -10.31 6.25
N MET A 586 7.53 -10.08 6.11
CA MET A 586 6.79 -10.46 4.90
C MET A 586 7.28 -9.66 3.69
N ALA A 587 7.51 -8.35 3.84
CA ALA A 587 8.01 -7.50 2.75
C ALA A 587 9.41 -7.92 2.28
N ALA A 588 10.32 -8.23 3.20
CA ALA A 588 11.69 -8.68 2.88
C ALA A 588 11.69 -10.04 2.16
N ALA A 589 10.97 -11.02 2.68
CA ALA A 589 10.87 -12.35 2.07
C ALA A 589 10.20 -12.29 0.69
N PHE A 590 9.07 -11.61 0.59
CA PHE A 590 8.30 -11.47 -0.64
C PHE A 590 9.06 -10.66 -1.69
N GLY A 591 9.69 -9.53 -1.29
CA GLY A 591 10.50 -8.71 -2.20
C GLY A 591 11.71 -9.45 -2.75
N SER A 592 12.38 -10.29 -1.93
CA SER A 592 13.44 -11.18 -2.41
C SER A 592 12.91 -12.18 -3.44
N PHE A 593 11.79 -12.85 -3.13
CA PHE A 593 11.12 -13.78 -4.05
C PHE A 593 10.71 -13.10 -5.37
N GLN A 594 10.18 -11.89 -5.31
CA GLN A 594 9.82 -11.08 -6.49
C GLN A 594 11.04 -10.46 -7.19
N ASN A 595 12.24 -10.62 -6.64
CA ASN A 595 13.49 -10.04 -7.14
C ASN A 595 13.45 -8.51 -7.23
N TRP A 596 12.93 -7.83 -6.17
CA TRP A 596 12.99 -6.38 -6.07
C TRP A 596 14.42 -5.91 -5.80
N SER A 597 14.73 -4.67 -6.20
CA SER A 597 16.06 -4.08 -6.04
C SER A 597 16.22 -3.29 -4.75
N GLY A 598 15.13 -2.86 -4.13
CA GLY A 598 15.18 -2.11 -2.87
C GLY A 598 13.87 -2.13 -2.09
N ILE A 599 13.97 -2.13 -0.75
CA ILE A 599 12.87 -1.95 0.19
C ILE A 599 13.33 -1.01 1.29
N MET A 600 12.58 0.07 1.54
CA MET A 600 12.83 1.02 2.62
C MET A 600 11.59 1.13 3.51
N GLN A 601 11.80 0.98 4.78
CA GLN A 601 10.75 1.05 5.78
C GLN A 601 10.36 2.51 6.02
N PHE A 602 9.08 2.77 6.24
CA PHE A 602 8.62 4.10 6.64
C PHE A 602 8.05 4.05 8.07
N ALA A 603 8.80 4.62 9.06
CA ALA A 603 10.10 5.23 9.00
C ALA A 603 10.94 4.83 10.22
N TRP A 604 12.26 5.04 10.21
CA TRP A 604 13.06 4.95 11.43
C TRP A 604 12.59 5.97 12.45
N SER A 605 12.61 7.25 12.06
CA SER A 605 12.08 8.35 12.87
C SER A 605 11.55 9.50 12.01
N GLU A 606 10.46 10.13 12.45
CA GLU A 606 9.89 11.35 11.85
C GLU A 606 10.49 12.66 12.42
N ASN A 607 11.49 12.57 13.31
CA ASN A 607 12.17 13.73 13.93
C ASN A 607 13.54 13.30 14.48
N ASP A 608 14.24 14.23 15.15
CA ASP A 608 15.58 14.03 15.74
C ASP A 608 15.58 13.37 17.12
N ASN A 609 14.45 12.91 17.63
CA ASN A 609 14.37 12.13 18.86
C ASN A 609 14.55 10.63 18.59
N PHE A 610 15.75 10.21 18.19
CA PHE A 610 16.04 8.82 17.80
C PHE A 610 16.10 7.84 18.97
N PHE A 611 16.44 8.32 20.16
CA PHE A 611 16.80 7.50 21.33
C PHE A 611 15.76 7.60 22.45
N ARG A 612 14.49 7.48 22.07
CA ARG A 612 13.39 7.49 23.03
C ARG A 612 13.20 6.11 23.66
N ASN A 613 12.66 6.09 24.88
CA ASN A 613 12.32 4.86 25.59
C ASN A 613 10.85 4.43 25.44
N ASN A 614 10.08 5.13 24.59
CA ASN A 614 8.67 4.86 24.34
C ASN A 614 8.40 4.76 22.83
N MET A 615 7.49 3.89 22.46
CA MET A 615 7.06 3.70 21.10
C MET A 615 6.18 4.86 20.64
N ASN A 616 6.46 5.40 19.45
CA ASN A 616 5.52 6.29 18.74
C ASN A 616 4.58 5.40 17.90
N PRO A 617 3.29 5.37 18.20
CA PRO A 617 2.40 4.32 17.71
C PRO A 617 1.91 4.51 16.26
N ARG A 618 2.54 5.36 15.45
CA ARG A 618 2.18 5.57 14.04
C ARG A 618 3.16 4.90 13.09
N HIS A 619 4.15 5.64 12.62
CA HIS A 619 5.08 5.16 11.59
C HIS A 619 6.47 4.81 12.12
N GLU A 620 6.86 5.32 13.28
CA GLU A 620 8.23 5.21 13.74
C GLU A 620 8.58 3.82 14.27
N MET A 621 9.74 3.33 13.87
CA MET A 621 10.24 2.02 14.21
C MET A 621 11.34 2.06 15.28
N CYS A 622 12.04 3.19 15.48
CA CYS A 622 13.23 3.31 16.34
C CYS A 622 13.02 2.91 17.82
N SER A 623 11.79 2.66 18.22
CA SER A 623 11.44 2.15 19.56
C SER A 623 10.34 1.08 19.52
N SER A 624 10.08 0.51 18.34
CA SER A 624 9.09 -0.56 18.15
C SER A 624 9.77 -1.92 18.24
N THR A 625 9.94 -2.46 19.45
CA THR A 625 10.68 -3.69 19.72
C THR A 625 10.24 -4.84 18.80
N HIS A 626 8.93 -5.10 18.68
CA HIS A 626 8.41 -6.20 17.88
C HIS A 626 8.66 -6.08 16.36
N GLN A 627 9.13 -4.91 15.90
CA GLN A 627 9.60 -4.72 14.52
C GLN A 627 11.13 -4.79 14.46
N MET A 628 11.83 -4.04 15.34
CA MET A 628 13.29 -3.91 15.32
C MET A 628 14.01 -5.25 15.45
N VAL A 629 13.58 -6.09 16.36
CA VAL A 629 14.27 -7.36 16.68
C VAL A 629 14.32 -8.36 15.54
N HIS A 630 13.47 -8.19 14.53
CA HIS A 630 13.43 -9.05 13.34
C HIS A 630 14.25 -8.51 12.15
N MET A 631 14.84 -7.32 12.24
CA MET A 631 15.62 -6.73 11.14
C MET A 631 16.80 -7.58 10.67
N PRO A 632 17.54 -8.28 11.56
CA PRO A 632 18.59 -9.22 11.12
C PRO A 632 18.08 -10.31 10.16
N ALA A 633 16.87 -10.83 10.40
CA ALA A 633 16.25 -11.80 9.48
C ALA A 633 15.80 -11.13 8.15
N CYS A 634 15.28 -9.90 8.21
CA CYS A 634 14.94 -9.14 6.99
C CYS A 634 16.16 -8.91 6.10
N TYR A 635 17.28 -8.45 6.69
CA TYR A 635 18.56 -8.31 5.98
C TYR A 635 18.99 -9.65 5.34
N SER A 636 18.93 -10.72 6.11
CA SER A 636 19.34 -12.07 5.65
C SER A 636 18.50 -12.55 4.48
N MET A 637 17.19 -12.39 4.55
CA MET A 637 16.29 -12.80 3.46
C MET A 637 16.47 -11.96 2.20
N PHE A 638 16.61 -10.63 2.33
CA PHE A 638 16.56 -9.72 1.19
C PHE A 638 17.96 -9.38 0.62
N VAL A 639 18.90 -8.91 1.45
CA VAL A 639 20.24 -8.47 0.99
C VAL A 639 21.18 -9.66 0.80
N ARG A 640 21.27 -10.51 1.83
CA ARG A 640 22.09 -11.74 1.75
C ARG A 640 21.49 -12.77 0.78
N GLY A 641 20.18 -12.71 0.52
CA GLY A 641 19.52 -13.55 -0.47
C GLY A 641 19.17 -14.96 0.04
N ASP A 642 18.90 -15.12 1.33
CA ASP A 642 18.47 -16.40 1.90
C ASP A 642 17.15 -16.89 1.28
N VAL A 643 16.26 -15.98 0.89
CA VAL A 643 15.09 -16.29 0.07
C VAL A 643 15.47 -16.16 -1.40
N THR A 644 15.29 -17.25 -2.13
CA THR A 644 15.62 -17.35 -3.56
C THR A 644 14.59 -16.61 -4.41
N PRO A 645 15.02 -15.80 -5.41
CA PRO A 645 14.12 -15.23 -6.40
C PRO A 645 13.33 -16.30 -7.15
N GLY A 646 12.03 -16.06 -7.34
CA GLY A 646 11.18 -16.95 -8.11
C GLY A 646 11.66 -17.12 -9.55
N SER A 647 11.45 -18.31 -10.14
CA SER A 647 11.73 -18.57 -11.54
C SER A 647 10.91 -17.68 -12.47
N LEU A 648 11.45 -17.39 -13.65
CA LEU A 648 10.74 -16.72 -14.74
C LEU A 648 10.05 -17.71 -15.70
N ASP A 649 10.04 -19.01 -15.38
CA ASP A 649 9.39 -20.03 -16.24
C ASP A 649 7.88 -19.82 -16.33
N THR A 650 7.27 -19.34 -15.26
CA THR A 650 5.88 -18.91 -15.23
C THR A 650 5.81 -17.51 -14.60
N VAL A 651 5.25 -16.54 -15.32
CA VAL A 651 5.20 -15.13 -14.93
C VAL A 651 3.80 -14.55 -15.15
N LEU A 652 3.30 -13.84 -14.16
CA LEU A 652 2.10 -12.99 -14.32
C LEU A 652 2.54 -11.67 -14.98
N VAL A 653 1.96 -11.35 -16.13
CA VAL A 653 2.29 -10.13 -16.87
C VAL A 653 1.04 -9.30 -17.11
N ARG A 654 1.04 -8.06 -16.62
CA ARG A 654 0.07 -7.04 -17.02
C ARG A 654 0.56 -6.36 -18.30
N LYS A 655 -0.33 -6.20 -19.28
CA LYS A 655 -0.09 -5.40 -20.47
C LYS A 655 -0.64 -4.02 -20.26
N SER A 656 0.17 -2.99 -20.39
CA SER A 656 -0.23 -1.59 -20.33
C SER A 656 0.05 -0.87 -21.65
N THR A 657 -0.88 -0.01 -22.05
CA THR A 657 -0.72 0.96 -23.13
C THR A 657 -1.16 2.32 -22.63
N LEU A 658 -0.51 3.39 -23.08
CA LEU A 658 -0.86 4.75 -22.66
C LEU A 658 -2.34 5.06 -22.93
N GLU A 659 -2.85 4.65 -24.09
CA GLU A 659 -4.27 4.83 -24.43
C GLU A 659 -5.19 4.07 -23.47
N GLY A 660 -4.86 2.83 -23.13
CA GLY A 660 -5.63 2.02 -22.18
C GLY A 660 -5.64 2.63 -20.79
N ASP A 661 -4.49 3.10 -20.33
CA ASP A 661 -4.34 3.72 -19.01
C ASP A 661 -5.07 5.09 -18.95
N ILE A 662 -4.95 5.93 -19.99
CA ILE A 662 -5.73 7.18 -20.10
C ILE A 662 -7.22 6.87 -20.05
N ARG A 663 -7.69 5.86 -20.79
CA ARG A 663 -9.09 5.45 -20.79
C ARG A 663 -9.54 4.97 -19.42
N ALA A 664 -8.75 4.11 -18.75
CA ALA A 664 -9.04 3.60 -17.42
C ALA A 664 -9.14 4.72 -16.38
N VAL A 665 -8.19 5.66 -16.39
CA VAL A 665 -8.16 6.82 -15.48
C VAL A 665 -9.32 7.78 -15.76
N ALA A 666 -9.58 8.12 -17.01
CA ALA A 666 -10.68 9.00 -17.39
C ALA A 666 -12.04 8.43 -16.96
N MET A 667 -12.21 7.10 -17.01
CA MET A 667 -13.47 6.42 -16.68
C MET A 667 -13.64 6.18 -15.17
N SER A 668 -12.56 6.00 -14.40
CA SER A 668 -12.63 5.62 -12.98
C SER A 668 -12.37 6.77 -12.02
N GLN A 669 -11.95 7.92 -12.52
CA GLN A 669 -11.60 9.09 -11.71
C GLN A 669 -10.42 8.87 -10.75
N GLY A 670 -9.39 8.11 -11.16
CA GLY A 670 -8.20 7.95 -10.37
C GLY A 670 -7.13 7.06 -10.99
N THR A 671 -5.88 7.34 -10.67
CA THR A 671 -4.70 6.58 -11.13
C THR A 671 -4.71 5.12 -10.68
N ALA A 672 -5.34 4.81 -9.55
CA ALA A 672 -5.51 3.42 -9.08
C ALA A 672 -6.25 2.51 -10.08
N ALA A 673 -6.91 3.08 -11.09
CA ALA A 673 -7.53 2.30 -12.17
C ALA A 673 -6.51 1.63 -13.09
N ILE A 674 -5.31 2.19 -13.21
CA ILE A 674 -4.23 1.67 -14.05
C ILE A 674 -3.85 0.25 -13.57
N HIS A 675 -3.72 0.06 -12.24
CA HIS A 675 -3.25 -1.18 -11.63
C HIS A 675 -4.38 -2.09 -11.11
N ARG A 676 -5.60 -1.88 -11.62
CA ARG A 676 -6.75 -2.66 -11.14
C ARG A 676 -6.62 -4.14 -11.44
N LYS A 677 -6.68 -4.98 -10.40
CA LYS A 677 -6.71 -6.44 -10.54
C LYS A 677 -7.99 -6.89 -11.26
N LYS A 678 -7.87 -7.83 -12.18
CA LYS A 678 -9.01 -8.42 -12.92
C LYS A 678 -9.92 -9.26 -11.99
N SER A 679 -9.31 -10.02 -11.06
CA SER A 679 -10.01 -10.81 -10.06
C SER A 679 -9.12 -11.08 -8.84
N ASN A 680 -9.69 -11.64 -7.76
CA ASN A 680 -8.91 -12.03 -6.58
C ASN A 680 -7.96 -13.20 -6.87
N LEU A 681 -8.31 -14.12 -7.77
CA LEU A 681 -7.41 -15.16 -8.24
C LEU A 681 -6.17 -14.54 -8.89
N MET A 682 -6.36 -13.67 -9.88
CA MET A 682 -5.26 -12.99 -10.56
C MET A 682 -4.42 -12.14 -9.59
N GLY A 683 -5.09 -11.45 -8.65
CA GLY A 683 -4.43 -10.62 -7.66
C GLY A 683 -3.56 -11.38 -6.66
N CYS A 684 -3.85 -12.65 -6.36
CA CYS A 684 -3.06 -13.46 -5.43
C CYS A 684 -1.90 -14.24 -6.09
N LEU A 685 -1.85 -14.35 -7.43
CA LEU A 685 -0.79 -15.08 -8.13
C LEU A 685 0.63 -14.63 -7.78
N PRO A 686 0.90 -13.33 -7.53
CA PRO A 686 2.24 -12.88 -7.12
C PRO A 686 2.76 -13.56 -5.84
N LEU A 687 1.89 -14.12 -5.00
CA LEU A 687 2.30 -14.88 -3.81
C LEU A 687 3.04 -16.18 -4.16
N ALA A 688 2.78 -16.74 -5.34
CA ALA A 688 3.36 -18.01 -5.80
C ALA A 688 4.35 -17.90 -6.97
N ILE A 689 4.21 -16.89 -7.83
CA ILE A 689 5.02 -16.68 -9.02
C ILE A 689 5.47 -15.23 -9.15
N ARG A 690 6.52 -14.97 -9.94
CA ARG A 690 6.94 -13.59 -10.23
C ARG A 690 5.89 -12.86 -11.04
N ALA A 691 5.76 -11.57 -10.78
CA ALA A 691 4.81 -10.68 -11.44
C ALA A 691 5.50 -9.42 -11.97
N GLY A 692 4.87 -8.76 -12.92
CA GLY A 692 5.29 -7.46 -13.41
C GLY A 692 4.44 -6.99 -14.59
N GLU A 693 4.84 -5.85 -15.12
CA GLU A 693 4.17 -5.17 -16.21
C GLU A 693 5.08 -5.05 -17.42
N THR A 694 4.50 -5.13 -18.61
CA THR A 694 5.14 -4.77 -19.85
C THR A 694 4.41 -3.64 -20.55
N LEU A 695 5.16 -2.63 -20.99
CA LEU A 695 4.67 -1.54 -21.83
C LEU A 695 4.73 -1.88 -23.33
N ALA A 696 5.22 -3.07 -23.69
CA ALA A 696 5.24 -3.52 -25.05
C ALA A 696 3.83 -3.89 -25.54
N GLU A 697 3.52 -3.56 -26.80
CA GLU A 697 2.26 -3.94 -27.43
C GLU A 697 2.06 -5.46 -27.53
N ASN A 698 3.13 -6.23 -27.40
CA ASN A 698 3.09 -7.68 -27.48
C ASN A 698 3.84 -8.34 -26.32
N PRO A 699 3.14 -9.03 -25.39
CA PRO A 699 3.78 -9.83 -24.33
C PRO A 699 4.52 -11.05 -24.87
N SER A 700 4.52 -11.32 -26.19
CA SER A 700 5.24 -12.43 -26.82
C SER A 700 6.77 -12.36 -26.64
N LEU A 701 7.36 -11.22 -26.28
CA LEU A 701 8.75 -11.12 -25.84
C LEU A 701 9.14 -12.13 -24.75
N PHE A 702 8.15 -12.62 -23.96
CA PHE A 702 8.37 -13.66 -22.98
C PHE A 702 8.07 -15.08 -23.51
N LYS A 703 7.23 -15.22 -24.54
CA LYS A 703 6.91 -16.53 -25.17
C LYS A 703 8.10 -17.10 -25.94
N GLU A 704 8.90 -16.27 -26.59
CA GLU A 704 10.08 -16.67 -27.35
C GLU A 704 11.17 -17.35 -26.50
N ALA A 705 11.16 -17.10 -25.17
CA ALA A 705 12.11 -17.71 -24.24
C ALA A 705 11.62 -19.05 -23.63
N GLY A 706 10.55 -19.66 -24.14
CA GLY A 706 9.95 -20.88 -23.58
C GLY A 706 9.20 -20.66 -22.26
N ARG A 707 8.96 -19.42 -21.87
CA ARG A 707 8.27 -19.04 -20.64
C ARG A 707 6.76 -19.12 -20.78
N LYS A 708 6.07 -19.53 -19.71
CA LYS A 708 4.62 -19.45 -19.61
C LYS A 708 4.20 -18.06 -19.08
N VAL A 709 3.52 -17.31 -19.92
CA VAL A 709 3.00 -15.98 -19.58
C VAL A 709 1.52 -16.09 -19.24
N ILE A 710 1.13 -15.58 -18.08
CA ILE A 710 -0.25 -15.48 -17.62
C ILE A 710 -0.69 -14.02 -17.78
N VAL A 711 -1.71 -13.78 -18.58
CA VAL A 711 -2.32 -12.47 -18.83
C VAL A 711 -3.76 -12.44 -18.36
N ASP A 712 -4.48 -13.54 -18.51
CA ASP A 712 -5.88 -13.71 -18.14
C ASP A 712 -6.11 -14.98 -17.31
N GLU A 713 -7.31 -15.11 -16.73
CA GLU A 713 -7.67 -16.27 -15.88
C GLU A 713 -7.61 -17.62 -16.61
N GLU A 714 -7.85 -17.63 -17.91
CA GLU A 714 -7.76 -18.83 -18.74
C GLU A 714 -6.33 -19.37 -18.80
N ASP A 715 -5.33 -18.48 -18.75
CA ASP A 715 -3.91 -18.85 -18.80
C ASP A 715 -3.42 -19.47 -17.48
N VAL A 716 -4.16 -19.28 -16.38
CA VAL A 716 -3.73 -19.72 -15.04
C VAL A 716 -3.66 -21.25 -14.97
N PRO A 717 -2.50 -21.83 -14.60
CA PRO A 717 -2.37 -23.28 -14.43
C PRO A 717 -3.33 -23.86 -13.39
N HIS A 718 -3.80 -25.08 -13.62
CA HIS A 718 -4.74 -25.74 -12.72
C HIS A 718 -4.23 -25.83 -11.27
N HIS A 719 -2.94 -26.11 -11.05
CA HIS A 719 -2.35 -26.19 -9.70
C HIS A 719 -2.36 -24.85 -8.95
N LEU A 720 -2.21 -23.71 -9.63
CA LEU A 720 -2.32 -22.38 -9.02
C LEU A 720 -3.79 -22.04 -8.71
N LYS A 721 -4.73 -22.39 -9.57
CA LYS A 721 -6.17 -22.31 -9.28
C LYS A 721 -6.52 -23.15 -8.04
N TYR A 722 -6.03 -24.40 -7.99
CA TYR A 722 -6.24 -25.28 -6.84
C TYR A 722 -5.65 -24.69 -5.55
N ALA A 723 -4.41 -24.16 -5.59
CA ALA A 723 -3.76 -23.51 -4.45
C ALA A 723 -4.61 -22.35 -3.91
N TYR A 724 -5.12 -21.48 -4.77
CA TYR A 724 -6.01 -20.38 -4.38
C TYR A 724 -7.30 -20.87 -3.70
N TYR A 725 -8.01 -21.85 -4.32
CA TYR A 725 -9.27 -22.34 -3.77
C TYR A 725 -9.06 -23.18 -2.49
N SER A 726 -7.91 -23.85 -2.35
CA SER A 726 -7.53 -24.53 -1.11
C SER A 726 -7.00 -23.59 -0.02
N LYS A 727 -6.92 -22.29 -0.30
CA LYS A 727 -6.48 -21.23 0.62
C LYS A 727 -5.08 -21.46 1.17
N GLU A 728 -4.18 -21.93 0.32
CA GLU A 728 -2.75 -22.06 0.62
C GLU A 728 -1.95 -21.83 -0.66
N MET A 729 -1.11 -20.79 -0.64
CA MET A 729 -0.21 -20.49 -1.73
C MET A 729 1.23 -20.74 -1.27
N VAL A 730 1.97 -21.48 -2.08
CA VAL A 730 3.40 -21.71 -1.85
C VAL A 730 4.18 -21.08 -3.02
N SER A 731 5.26 -20.36 -2.71
CA SER A 731 6.13 -19.79 -3.72
C SER A 731 6.68 -20.87 -4.67
N SER A 732 6.97 -20.51 -5.91
CA SER A 732 7.55 -21.45 -6.89
C SER A 732 8.92 -22.03 -6.46
N THR A 733 9.59 -21.40 -5.49
CA THR A 733 10.81 -21.92 -4.86
C THR A 733 10.53 -22.89 -3.71
N GLY A 734 9.29 -23.00 -3.24
CA GLY A 734 8.91 -23.81 -2.09
C GLY A 734 9.28 -23.20 -0.73
N GLU A 735 9.91 -22.02 -0.70
CA GLU A 735 10.46 -21.41 0.51
C GLU A 735 9.45 -20.58 1.30
N ILE A 736 8.41 -20.05 0.65
CA ILE A 736 7.39 -19.18 1.28
C ILE A 736 6.03 -19.87 1.22
N THR A 737 5.34 -19.91 2.35
CA THR A 737 3.96 -20.42 2.47
C THR A 737 3.05 -19.35 3.03
N TRP A 738 1.94 -19.09 2.33
CA TRP A 738 0.82 -18.27 2.77
C TRP A 738 -0.38 -19.18 2.99
N ASN A 739 -0.92 -19.25 4.20
CA ASN A 739 -2.02 -20.13 4.53
C ASN A 739 -3.15 -19.36 5.23
N TRP A 740 -4.36 -19.46 4.69
CA TRP A 740 -5.58 -18.87 5.27
C TRP A 740 -6.76 -19.87 5.23
N LYS A 741 -6.45 -21.17 5.37
CA LYS A 741 -7.46 -22.24 5.38
C LYS A 741 -8.47 -22.08 6.50
N VAL A 742 -7.99 -21.67 7.68
CA VAL A 742 -8.86 -21.37 8.81
C VAL A 742 -9.22 -19.89 8.74
N LYS A 743 -10.52 -19.61 8.73
CA LYS A 743 -11.02 -18.23 8.63
C LYS A 743 -10.48 -17.38 9.78
N ASP A 744 -9.98 -16.19 9.44
CA ASP A 744 -9.40 -15.20 10.37
C ASP A 744 -8.20 -15.71 11.20
N LYS A 745 -7.63 -16.87 10.86
CA LYS A 745 -6.46 -17.48 11.52
C LYS A 745 -5.37 -17.89 10.53
N GLY A 746 -5.02 -16.98 9.62
CA GLY A 746 -3.94 -17.17 8.66
C GLY A 746 -2.57 -17.17 9.30
N PHE A 747 -1.59 -17.69 8.56
CA PHE A 747 -0.18 -17.59 8.91
C PHE A 747 0.70 -17.47 7.66
N PHE A 748 1.87 -16.90 7.88
CA PHE A 748 2.97 -16.78 6.92
C PHE A 748 4.18 -17.54 7.43
N LYS A 749 4.86 -18.25 6.53
CA LYS A 749 6.01 -19.06 6.86
C LYS A 749 7.10 -18.91 5.81
N VAL A 750 8.37 -18.76 6.27
CA VAL A 750 9.57 -18.87 5.43
C VAL A 750 10.42 -20.03 5.91
N ASP A 751 10.86 -20.87 4.99
CA ASP A 751 11.66 -22.06 5.30
C ASP A 751 12.83 -22.18 4.32
N THR A 752 13.92 -21.50 4.61
CA THR A 752 15.19 -21.58 3.85
C THR A 752 16.27 -22.33 4.65
N ASP A 753 17.42 -22.60 4.05
CA ASP A 753 18.53 -23.26 4.76
C ASP A 753 19.14 -22.43 5.88
N ASN A 754 19.04 -21.07 5.82
CA ASN A 754 19.71 -20.13 6.71
C ASN A 754 18.77 -19.24 7.52
N THR A 755 17.50 -19.15 7.12
CA THR A 755 16.50 -18.31 7.81
C THR A 755 15.17 -19.04 7.86
N LYS A 756 14.53 -19.03 9.05
CA LYS A 756 13.19 -19.54 9.30
C LYS A 756 12.34 -18.38 9.84
N VAL A 757 11.12 -18.24 9.35
CA VAL A 757 10.15 -17.25 9.84
C VAL A 757 8.80 -17.90 10.04
N PHE A 758 8.15 -17.57 11.13
CA PHE A 758 6.73 -17.77 11.36
C PHE A 758 6.10 -16.44 11.74
N SER A 759 4.97 -16.09 11.16
CA SER A 759 4.14 -14.99 11.63
C SER A 759 2.67 -15.33 11.39
N GLY A 760 1.87 -15.31 12.44
CA GLY A 760 0.47 -15.66 12.31
C GLY A 760 -0.17 -16.23 13.56
N PHE A 761 -1.41 -16.73 13.37
CA PHE A 761 -2.17 -17.37 14.44
C PHE A 761 -1.68 -18.78 14.74
N VAL A 762 -1.48 -19.06 16.02
CA VAL A 762 -0.93 -20.35 16.48
C VAL A 762 -1.99 -21.44 16.55
N ASP A 763 -3.18 -21.16 17.06
CA ASP A 763 -4.37 -22.04 17.05
C ASP A 763 -4.07 -23.46 17.57
N GLY A 764 -3.16 -23.57 18.55
CA GLY A 764 -2.74 -24.85 19.13
C GLY A 764 -2.01 -25.80 18.15
N ARG A 765 -1.47 -25.27 17.04
CA ARG A 765 -0.82 -26.06 15.98
C ARG A 765 0.70 -26.11 16.15
N SER A 766 1.32 -27.19 15.64
CA SER A 766 2.75 -27.28 15.42
C SER A 766 3.10 -27.01 13.97
N PHE A 767 4.25 -26.39 13.74
CA PHE A 767 4.70 -25.95 12.43
C PHE A 767 6.05 -26.60 12.08
N PRO A 768 6.04 -27.59 11.16
CA PRO A 768 7.28 -28.24 10.72
C PRO A 768 8.07 -27.35 9.76
N TYR A 769 9.38 -27.36 9.93
CA TYR A 769 10.38 -26.76 9.06
C TYR A 769 11.48 -27.78 8.72
N LYS A 770 12.27 -27.47 7.71
CA LYS A 770 13.50 -28.20 7.47
C LYS A 770 14.47 -27.97 8.63
N GLY A 771 14.72 -28.99 9.44
CA GLY A 771 15.65 -28.95 10.56
C GLY A 771 15.07 -28.52 11.91
N LEU A 772 13.78 -28.22 12.00
CA LEU A 772 13.10 -27.98 13.27
C LEU A 772 11.57 -28.15 13.19
N THR A 773 10.95 -28.33 14.35
CA THR A 773 9.50 -28.17 14.51
C THR A 773 9.25 -27.12 15.58
N LEU A 774 8.41 -26.13 15.27
CA LEU A 774 7.97 -25.09 16.20
C LEU A 774 6.59 -25.46 16.75
N THR A 775 6.45 -25.54 18.06
CA THR A 775 5.17 -25.74 18.77
C THR A 775 4.96 -24.58 19.74
N PRO A 776 4.23 -23.52 19.31
CA PRO A 776 3.94 -22.39 20.19
C PRO A 776 3.02 -22.75 21.34
N GLY A 777 3.24 -22.12 22.50
CA GLY A 777 2.31 -22.09 23.61
C GLY A 777 1.17 -21.07 23.40
N ALA A 778 0.45 -20.79 24.50
CA ALA A 778 -0.58 -19.75 24.48
C ALA A 778 0.04 -18.35 24.35
N THR A 779 -0.62 -17.46 23.62
CA THR A 779 -0.27 -16.04 23.50
C THR A 779 -1.50 -15.18 23.76
N GLN A 780 -1.31 -13.89 24.10
CA GLN A 780 -2.42 -13.00 24.43
C GLN A 780 -3.43 -12.80 23.28
N ARG A 781 -2.98 -12.98 22.03
CA ARG A 781 -3.81 -12.80 20.83
C ARG A 781 -3.90 -14.03 19.94
N ASP A 782 -3.54 -15.20 20.47
CA ASP A 782 -3.38 -16.41 19.65
C ASP A 782 -2.41 -16.20 18.48
N TRP A 783 -1.43 -15.30 18.65
CA TRP A 783 -0.54 -14.76 17.61
C TRP A 783 0.88 -14.64 18.10
N LEU A 784 1.84 -14.97 17.21
CA LEU A 784 3.25 -14.62 17.39
C LEU A 784 3.96 -14.34 16.07
N THR A 785 5.07 -13.62 16.15
CA THR A 785 6.08 -13.50 15.10
C THR A 785 7.40 -14.06 15.63
N LEU A 786 8.00 -14.98 14.86
CA LEU A 786 9.28 -15.60 15.19
C LEU A 786 10.19 -15.58 13.96
N SER A 787 11.45 -15.21 14.16
CA SER A 787 12.51 -15.36 13.17
C SER A 787 13.72 -16.04 13.77
N LEU A 788 14.33 -16.95 13.01
CA LEU A 788 15.56 -17.66 13.37
C LEU A 788 16.51 -17.55 12.18
N THR A 789 17.66 -16.88 12.34
CA THR A 789 18.59 -16.63 11.23
C THR A 789 20.04 -16.95 11.63
N LEU A 790 20.76 -17.63 10.73
CA LEU A 790 22.18 -17.97 10.89
C LEU A 790 23.04 -16.74 10.59
N SER A 791 23.87 -16.31 11.54
CA SER A 791 24.69 -15.09 11.42
C SER A 791 25.81 -15.21 10.36
N ASN A 792 26.38 -16.40 10.23
CA ASN A 792 27.51 -16.69 9.31
C ASN A 792 27.28 -17.99 8.52
N PRO A 793 26.45 -17.99 7.47
CA PRO A 793 26.18 -19.20 6.70
C PRO A 793 27.38 -19.60 5.83
N GLY A 794 27.88 -20.85 6.03
CA GLY A 794 28.78 -21.50 5.09
C GLY A 794 28.09 -21.83 3.75
N LYS A 795 28.87 -22.30 2.77
CA LYS A 795 28.37 -22.70 1.42
C LYS A 795 27.61 -24.03 1.42
N GLU A 796 27.65 -24.78 2.50
CA GLU A 796 27.02 -26.09 2.64
C GLU A 796 25.49 -25.95 2.64
N LYS A 797 24.80 -26.87 1.98
CA LYS A 797 23.33 -26.97 2.07
C LYS A 797 22.92 -27.58 3.39
N ALA A 798 21.79 -27.19 3.95
CA ALA A 798 21.21 -27.80 5.12
C ALA A 798 20.83 -29.26 4.82
N GLY A 799 21.17 -30.15 5.76
CA GLY A 799 20.69 -31.53 5.78
C GLY A 799 19.27 -31.63 6.38
N ALA A 800 19.01 -32.73 7.07
CA ALA A 800 17.76 -32.90 7.83
C ALA A 800 17.75 -32.09 9.17
N SER A 801 18.89 -31.54 9.58
CA SER A 801 19.10 -30.75 10.79
C SER A 801 19.49 -29.31 10.45
N LEU A 802 19.42 -28.40 11.42
CA LEU A 802 19.96 -27.04 11.28
C LEU A 802 21.47 -27.08 11.03
N LYS A 803 21.96 -26.10 10.28
CA LYS A 803 23.40 -25.94 10.01
C LYS A 803 24.16 -25.60 11.30
N THR A 804 25.41 -26.04 11.38
CA THR A 804 26.36 -25.62 12.41
C THR A 804 26.58 -24.11 12.36
N GLY A 805 26.68 -23.48 13.53
CA GLY A 805 26.93 -22.04 13.66
C GLY A 805 26.09 -21.35 14.72
N HIS A 806 26.12 -20.03 14.71
CA HIS A 806 25.42 -19.18 15.65
C HIS A 806 24.14 -18.65 15.00
N TRP A 807 23.01 -18.95 15.60
CA TRP A 807 21.69 -18.56 15.17
C TRP A 807 21.09 -17.52 16.09
N LEU A 808 20.58 -16.41 15.56
CA LEU A 808 19.79 -15.45 16.30
C LEU A 808 18.31 -15.81 16.17
N LEU A 809 17.67 -16.07 17.29
CA LEU A 809 16.21 -16.24 17.40
C LEU A 809 15.62 -14.97 17.98
N ALA A 810 14.59 -14.44 17.33
CA ALA A 810 13.72 -13.40 17.86
C ALA A 810 12.26 -13.91 17.90
N ALA A 811 11.57 -13.71 19.02
CA ALA A 811 10.19 -14.15 19.20
C ALA A 811 9.39 -13.06 19.91
N THR A 812 8.34 -12.56 19.27
CA THR A 812 7.51 -11.47 19.77
C THR A 812 6.03 -11.78 19.63
N GLY A 813 5.25 -11.35 20.61
CA GLY A 813 3.81 -11.20 20.57
C GLY A 813 3.43 -9.73 20.54
N MET A 814 2.48 -9.34 21.39
CA MET A 814 2.02 -7.96 21.54
C MET A 814 3.09 -7.08 22.21
N CYS A 815 3.27 -5.86 21.69
CA CYS A 815 4.10 -4.82 22.33
C CYS A 815 3.36 -3.49 22.35
N HIS A 816 3.54 -2.71 23.42
CA HIS A 816 3.02 -1.34 23.55
C HIS A 816 3.79 -0.58 24.64
N ASN A 817 3.53 0.71 24.80
CA ASN A 817 4.07 1.47 25.90
C ASN A 817 3.40 1.07 27.24
N GLU A 818 4.13 1.13 28.32
CA GLU A 818 3.55 1.00 29.65
C GLU A 818 2.45 2.06 29.85
N ASP A 819 1.35 1.69 30.54
CA ASP A 819 0.16 2.52 30.77
C ASP A 819 -0.56 2.99 29.47
N ALA A 820 -0.26 2.42 28.30
CA ALA A 820 -1.02 2.75 27.09
C ALA A 820 -2.48 2.30 27.20
N VAL A 821 -3.39 3.23 26.83
CA VAL A 821 -4.81 2.93 26.69
C VAL A 821 -5.18 2.97 25.22
N VAL A 822 -5.44 1.80 24.65
CA VAL A 822 -5.84 1.64 23.26
C VAL A 822 -7.35 1.45 23.21
N VAL A 823 -8.03 2.29 22.43
CA VAL A 823 -9.48 2.28 22.27
C VAL A 823 -9.88 1.88 20.86
N ASN A 824 -11.00 1.16 20.73
CA ASN A 824 -11.61 0.90 19.43
C ASN A 824 -12.37 2.15 18.97
N THR A 825 -12.07 2.63 17.75
CA THR A 825 -12.67 3.83 17.15
C THR A 825 -13.75 3.51 16.10
N GLY A 826 -14.09 2.23 15.97
CA GLY A 826 -15.13 1.71 15.09
C GLY A 826 -14.64 0.63 14.13
N GLY A 827 -15.37 -0.46 14.01
CA GLY A 827 -14.99 -1.61 13.16
C GLY A 827 -13.67 -2.24 13.61
N LYS A 828 -12.69 -2.29 12.71
CA LYS A 828 -11.34 -2.82 12.96
C LYS A 828 -10.30 -1.70 13.17
N PHE A 829 -10.70 -0.52 13.62
CA PHE A 829 -9.79 0.60 13.87
C PHE A 829 -9.55 0.81 15.36
N ILE A 830 -8.29 1.05 15.71
CA ILE A 830 -7.83 1.34 17.06
C ILE A 830 -7.04 2.65 17.11
N SER A 831 -6.97 3.25 18.27
CA SER A 831 -6.22 4.48 18.52
C SER A 831 -5.75 4.55 19.96
N SER A 832 -4.58 5.11 20.20
CA SER A 832 -4.12 5.53 21.52
C SER A 832 -4.11 7.04 21.68
N CYS A 833 -4.68 7.81 20.73
CA CYS A 833 -4.67 9.25 20.82
C CYS A 833 -5.72 9.75 21.82
N GLU A 834 -5.36 10.80 22.60
CA GLU A 834 -6.20 11.36 23.67
C GLU A 834 -7.54 11.88 23.14
N GLN A 835 -7.58 12.47 21.94
CA GLN A 835 -8.80 12.97 21.31
C GLN A 835 -9.80 11.88 20.93
N ASN A 836 -9.37 10.62 20.92
CA ASN A 836 -10.24 9.45 20.78
C ASN A 836 -10.55 8.78 22.13
N GLY A 837 -10.08 9.34 23.26
CA GLY A 837 -10.20 8.75 24.60
C GLY A 837 -9.13 7.71 24.93
N GLY A 838 -8.09 7.61 24.10
CA GLY A 838 -6.92 6.77 24.35
C GLY A 838 -5.84 7.48 25.18
N ASN A 839 -4.74 6.79 25.42
CA ASN A 839 -3.50 7.33 25.98
C ASN A 839 -2.33 6.61 25.30
N PRO A 840 -1.36 7.34 24.71
CA PRO A 840 -0.21 6.71 24.09
C PRO A 840 0.71 5.96 25.07
N GLY A 841 0.54 6.17 26.36
CA GLY A 841 1.41 5.61 27.40
C GLY A 841 2.74 6.36 27.51
N LYS A 842 3.52 5.96 28.51
CA LYS A 842 4.90 6.43 28.75
C LYS A 842 5.84 5.26 28.57
N GLY A 843 7.13 5.49 28.34
CA GLY A 843 8.08 4.38 28.36
C GLY A 843 8.17 3.73 29.76
N PRO A 844 8.69 2.51 29.85
CA PRO A 844 9.29 1.73 28.79
C PRO A 844 8.32 1.03 27.85
N VAL A 845 8.82 0.53 26.71
CA VAL A 845 8.08 -0.41 25.86
C VAL A 845 8.02 -1.76 26.58
N VAL A 846 6.80 -2.32 26.69
CA VAL A 846 6.58 -3.64 27.26
C VAL A 846 6.18 -4.63 26.17
N CYS A 847 6.74 -5.83 26.25
CA CYS A 847 6.56 -6.90 25.25
C CYS A 847 6.01 -8.16 25.91
N GLU A 848 5.20 -8.89 25.16
CA GLU A 848 4.73 -10.21 25.52
C GLU A 848 5.87 -11.23 25.39
N GLY A 849 6.10 -12.03 26.42
CA GLY A 849 6.98 -13.18 26.37
C GLY A 849 6.34 -14.35 25.62
N ILE A 850 7.12 -15.05 24.83
CA ILE A 850 6.63 -16.17 24.02
C ILE A 850 7.10 -17.49 24.64
N ASP A 851 6.13 -18.36 24.94
CA ASP A 851 6.38 -19.76 25.26
C ASP A 851 6.32 -20.61 23.99
N ALA A 852 7.36 -21.37 23.69
CA ALA A 852 7.34 -22.31 22.58
C ALA A 852 8.33 -23.44 22.77
N ASP A 853 7.93 -24.64 22.34
CA ASP A 853 8.82 -25.80 22.23
C ASP A 853 9.40 -25.84 20.79
N ILE A 854 10.72 -25.95 20.70
CA ILE A 854 11.45 -26.08 19.44
C ILE A 854 12.18 -27.42 19.45
N THR A 855 11.72 -28.37 18.65
CA THR A 855 12.36 -29.67 18.47
C THR A 855 13.35 -29.59 17.31
N LEU A 856 14.61 -30.02 17.58
CA LEU A 856 15.73 -29.95 16.63
C LEU A 856 16.21 -31.37 16.30
N PRO A 857 15.80 -31.97 15.18
CA PRO A 857 16.07 -33.36 14.84
C PRO A 857 17.59 -33.70 14.77
N GLY A 858 18.00 -34.79 15.43
CA GLY A 858 19.37 -35.33 15.40
C GLY A 858 20.43 -34.41 16.01
N LEU A 859 20.05 -33.44 16.86
CA LEU A 859 20.97 -32.47 17.46
C LEU A 859 21.11 -32.64 19.00
N ALA A 860 20.68 -33.77 19.59
CA ALA A 860 20.87 -34.05 21.02
C ALA A 860 22.32 -33.85 21.44
N GLY A 861 22.56 -33.04 22.51
CA GLY A 861 23.89 -32.73 23.03
C GLY A 861 24.76 -31.82 22.12
N ARG A 862 24.21 -31.32 21.01
CA ARG A 862 24.94 -30.46 20.06
C ARG A 862 24.46 -29.03 20.03
N VAL A 863 23.46 -28.68 20.84
CA VAL A 863 22.87 -27.34 20.88
C VAL A 863 23.08 -26.75 22.27
N SER A 864 23.51 -25.48 22.29
CA SER A 864 23.44 -24.60 23.45
C SER A 864 22.59 -23.40 23.15
N CYS A 865 21.83 -22.91 24.11
CA CYS A 865 20.98 -21.73 23.97
C CYS A 865 21.17 -20.77 25.12
N TYR A 866 21.14 -19.45 24.80
CA TYR A 866 21.27 -18.36 25.76
C TYR A 866 20.19 -17.33 25.54
N ALA A 867 19.51 -16.94 26.63
CA ALA A 867 18.65 -15.78 26.65
C ALA A 867 19.51 -14.50 26.62
N LEU A 868 19.11 -13.49 25.80
CA LEU A 868 19.86 -12.25 25.63
C LEU A 868 19.12 -11.08 26.27
N ASP A 869 19.86 -10.11 26.81
CA ASP A 869 19.35 -8.84 27.31
C ASP A 869 19.10 -7.81 26.17
N PRO A 870 18.58 -6.60 26.46
CA PRO A 870 18.39 -5.56 25.44
C PRO A 870 19.69 -5.08 24.75
N ASP A 871 20.87 -5.29 25.35
CA ASP A 871 22.18 -5.07 24.73
C ASP A 871 22.58 -6.19 23.77
N GLY A 872 21.88 -7.33 23.79
CA GLY A 872 22.22 -8.55 23.08
C GLY A 872 23.28 -9.40 23.80
N ALA A 873 23.62 -9.07 25.05
CA ALA A 873 24.54 -9.87 25.87
C ALA A 873 23.82 -11.08 26.46
N ARG A 874 24.57 -12.17 26.70
CA ARG A 874 24.03 -13.39 27.31
C ARG A 874 23.68 -13.16 28.78
N MET A 875 22.40 -13.33 29.14
CA MET A 875 21.92 -13.25 30.53
C MET A 875 22.10 -14.60 31.25
N GLN A 876 21.53 -15.64 30.66
CA GLN A 876 21.52 -16.98 31.24
C GLN A 876 21.43 -18.07 30.19
N GLU A 877 21.90 -19.27 30.52
CA GLU A 877 21.74 -20.44 29.66
C GLU A 877 20.30 -20.97 29.75
N VAL A 878 19.73 -21.28 28.59
CA VAL A 878 18.43 -21.93 28.45
C VAL A 878 18.69 -23.44 28.34
N PRO A 879 18.16 -24.29 29.22
CA PRO A 879 18.38 -25.73 29.13
C PRO A 879 17.89 -26.32 27.81
N VAL A 880 18.69 -27.17 27.20
CA VAL A 880 18.36 -27.96 26.03
C VAL A 880 18.40 -29.45 26.39
N GLU A 881 17.22 -30.06 26.38
CA GLU A 881 17.04 -31.46 26.71
C GLU A 881 17.25 -32.35 25.49
N ALA A 882 17.47 -33.64 25.70
CA ALA A 882 17.53 -34.65 24.65
C ALA A 882 16.35 -35.62 24.83
N ASP A 883 15.63 -35.93 23.72
CA ASP A 883 14.63 -36.99 23.74
C ASP A 883 15.24 -38.38 23.43
N SER A 884 14.39 -39.41 23.51
CA SER A 884 14.80 -40.80 23.23
C SER A 884 15.10 -41.06 21.73
N GLU A 885 14.72 -40.12 20.85
CA GLU A 885 14.92 -40.22 19.39
C GLU A 885 16.21 -39.53 18.94
N GLY A 886 16.94 -38.89 19.87
CA GLY A 886 18.17 -38.15 19.57
C GLY A 886 17.93 -36.72 19.10
N ASN A 887 16.78 -36.14 19.37
CA ASN A 887 16.48 -34.75 19.08
C ASN A 887 16.89 -33.85 20.25
N ALA A 888 17.26 -32.60 19.96
CA ALA A 888 17.38 -31.58 20.99
C ALA A 888 16.03 -30.88 21.18
N LEU A 889 15.62 -30.73 22.45
CA LEU A 889 14.37 -30.05 22.83
C LEU A 889 14.73 -28.75 23.53
N LEU A 890 14.43 -27.63 22.86
CA LEU A 890 14.62 -26.28 23.38
C LEU A 890 13.26 -25.71 23.74
N ARG A 891 13.11 -25.24 24.98
CA ARG A 891 11.92 -24.49 25.41
C ARG A 891 12.28 -23.03 25.67
N ILE A 892 11.78 -22.12 24.84
CA ILE A 892 11.80 -20.68 25.14
C ILE A 892 10.59 -20.34 26.01
N SER A 893 10.74 -19.39 26.94
CA SER A 893 9.70 -19.06 27.92
C SER A 893 9.69 -17.59 28.26
N HIS A 894 8.49 -17.06 28.58
CA HIS A 894 8.30 -15.74 29.16
C HIS A 894 9.05 -15.49 30.47
N ASP A 895 9.40 -16.56 31.22
CA ASP A 895 10.18 -16.47 32.44
C ASP A 895 11.59 -15.87 32.24
N TYR A 896 12.16 -16.04 31.04
CA TYR A 896 13.45 -15.45 30.68
C TYR A 896 13.39 -13.93 30.47
N LYS A 897 12.22 -13.31 30.35
CA LYS A 897 12.00 -11.88 30.14
C LYS A 897 12.83 -11.31 29.00
N THR A 898 12.86 -12.03 27.89
CA THR A 898 13.57 -11.66 26.68
C THR A 898 12.74 -11.99 25.43
N VAL A 899 13.03 -11.29 24.35
CA VAL A 899 12.54 -11.58 22.99
C VAL A 899 13.67 -12.11 22.10
N TRP A 900 14.93 -12.15 22.59
CA TRP A 900 16.11 -12.60 21.86
C TRP A 900 16.81 -13.80 22.49
N TYR A 901 17.21 -14.74 21.65
CA TYR A 901 18.01 -15.89 22.07
C TYR A 901 19.12 -16.14 21.06
N GLU A 902 20.28 -16.57 21.54
CA GLU A 902 21.37 -17.11 20.73
C GLU A 902 21.39 -18.64 20.84
N LEU A 903 21.26 -19.32 19.68
CA LEU A 903 21.44 -20.76 19.57
C LEU A 903 22.80 -21.05 18.92
N ILE A 904 23.56 -21.95 19.53
CA ILE A 904 24.84 -22.44 18.98
C ILE A 904 24.66 -23.91 18.63
N VAL A 905 24.75 -24.23 17.35
CA VAL A 905 24.73 -25.60 16.81
C VAL A 905 26.18 -26.01 16.51
N LYS A 906 26.64 -27.10 17.17
CA LYS A 906 28.00 -27.62 17.04
C LYS A 906 28.10 -28.71 15.97
#